data_37b8003300ce3ccfacc27955a51615a7
#
_entry.id   37b8003300ce3ccfacc27955a51615a7
#
_cell.length_a   1.000
_cell.length_b   1.000
_cell.length_c   1.000
_cell.angle_alpha   90.00
_cell.angle_beta   90.00
_cell.angle_gamma   90.00
#
_symmetry.space_group_name_H-M   'P 1'
#
loop_
_entity.id
_entity.type
_entity.pdbx_description
1 polymer ?
#
loop_
_entity_poly.entity_id
_entity_poly.type
_entity_poly.pdbx_seq_one_letter_code
_entity_poly.pdbx_strand_id
1 'polypeptide(L)'
;MWSLNVVFERIGVVREVVSVELTELENTLDVSLRYVSFKSAEVVVTAKENAQGGELGTTSRIERSAIEHVQASSLADVLQLLPGQLAQNPTLSGVRQSLLRQAPLSVSASNPSAADRANALGTAVVLDGVPLSNNANLQTNLTILNSAPGTLPPFASSEGRGLDLRQFSADNIESIEVICGIPSARHGDLTVGAILVQTRATAYPLQARLRLNPQTFESTLGAGWNLFERRTSLTAELNFTRSQDDPRRTEETFSRLIANLAWSQQWDNAARFTTTLRTNLFTTIDERQVFAQDRQQIERLAQDRGLRLNLSSILRFDDDSRAKLTWTASLNYAEQLGRFQELITRADGRFPLSDATTDTTKPGIFGDIEYLNRTRVQGLPLNLYSRLELTYKTLFSGTSHQFFVGTEFRLDQNRGEGRVFNVFEPPRQNYSVGERPRPFSDVPALTQLGFYLEDRIAAEILGKNFLAQAGVRFDNIQPRGLFDGAFGSALSPRLNLTLEILDGIWLRGGYGVTVKSPTLSQLFPDRKYFDLVGFNYFAPNPAERLVMITTRVVEPKNPHSRYFSATKSEIGVDLSIGGISANVVAFRENTAGAFGINRLPVVLTYPRFRLVSAPAGRPPEIAVAAIDTFIGAYDMPVNSRDIFSEGLELTLDLPEWSAVRTSLNLTGAYLRSRVIDNSLFFNTDVIFGTTPPNRIDVFQSGGGRESQLLTTSLRFITRIPELSMVVSLLAQTIWIETDRPFNRGNQPIGFVDRQGNLNLIADLPPQQPQPGLESQRPILWLFNARLTKALPSGIRFAFFVNNALADRPLFFNPATGQSTQRNPTLFFGAEVFYSFQ
;
A
#
# COMPACT_ATOMS: atom_id res chain seq x y z
N MET A 1 -10.06 -32.80 -56.69
CA MET A 1 -9.35 -31.69 -56.00
C MET A 1 -9.19 -32.15 -54.57
N TRP A 2 -7.95 -32.19 -54.11
CA TRP A 2 -7.65 -32.48 -52.71
C TRP A 2 -7.22 -31.18 -52.07
N SER A 3 -7.79 -30.82 -50.92
CA SER A 3 -7.30 -29.70 -50.14
C SER A 3 -6.45 -30.19 -48.99
N LEU A 4 -5.28 -29.59 -48.81
CA LEU A 4 -4.34 -29.90 -47.75
C LEU A 4 -4.11 -28.65 -46.90
N ASN A 5 -4.20 -28.81 -45.58
CA ASN A 5 -3.79 -27.76 -44.67
C ASN A 5 -2.32 -27.95 -44.30
N VAL A 6 -1.48 -27.04 -44.78
CA VAL A 6 -0.04 -27.04 -44.49
C VAL A 6 0.20 -26.09 -43.33
N VAL A 7 0.80 -26.60 -42.26
CA VAL A 7 1.14 -25.81 -41.06
C VAL A 7 2.59 -25.40 -41.14
N PHE A 8 2.83 -24.08 -41.15
CA PHE A 8 4.17 -23.51 -41.08
C PHE A 8 4.45 -23.07 -39.63
N GLU A 9 5.40 -23.74 -39.03
CA GLU A 9 5.76 -23.48 -37.63
C GLU A 9 7.29 -23.43 -37.51
N ARG A 10 7.79 -22.26 -37.00
CA ARG A 10 9.20 -22.09 -36.72
C ARG A 10 9.32 -21.24 -35.44
N ILE A 11 10.30 -21.51 -34.61
CA ILE A 11 10.57 -20.72 -33.41
C ILE A 11 10.81 -19.26 -33.82
N GLY A 12 10.08 -18.34 -33.19
CA GLY A 12 10.14 -16.91 -33.47
C GLY A 12 9.25 -16.44 -34.61
N VAL A 13 8.37 -17.29 -35.11
CA VAL A 13 7.44 -16.98 -36.20
C VAL A 13 6.01 -17.35 -35.79
N VAL A 14 5.04 -16.53 -36.22
CA VAL A 14 3.62 -16.82 -35.99
C VAL A 14 3.27 -18.09 -36.75
N ARG A 15 2.68 -19.06 -36.06
CA ARG A 15 2.14 -20.25 -36.71
C ARG A 15 1.09 -19.88 -37.76
N GLU A 16 1.31 -20.24 -38.99
CA GLU A 16 0.40 -19.95 -40.08
C GLU A 16 -0.11 -21.27 -40.69
N VAL A 17 -1.40 -21.37 -40.91
CA VAL A 17 -2.05 -22.52 -41.52
C VAL A 17 -2.58 -22.05 -42.86
N VAL A 18 -2.02 -22.59 -43.95
CA VAL A 18 -2.44 -22.25 -45.30
C VAL A 18 -3.14 -23.46 -45.91
N SER A 19 -4.37 -23.30 -46.35
CA SER A 19 -5.11 -24.30 -47.11
C SER A 19 -4.70 -24.24 -48.56
N VAL A 20 -4.15 -25.33 -49.07
CA VAL A 20 -3.67 -25.47 -50.48
C VAL A 20 -4.56 -26.44 -51.21
N GLU A 21 -5.07 -26.05 -52.34
CA GLU A 21 -5.73 -26.94 -53.30
C GLU A 21 -4.70 -27.55 -54.23
N LEU A 22 -4.57 -28.87 -54.19
CA LEU A 22 -3.65 -29.59 -55.08
C LEU A 22 -4.30 -29.75 -56.48
N THR A 23 -3.76 -29.04 -57.47
CA THR A 23 -4.28 -29.03 -58.82
C THR A 23 -3.36 -29.72 -59.80
N GLU A 24 -2.07 -29.88 -59.47
CA GLU A 24 -1.02 -30.49 -60.35
C GLU A 24 -0.17 -31.48 -59.55
N LEU A 25 0.69 -32.27 -60.29
CA LEU A 25 1.61 -33.21 -59.67
C LEU A 25 2.74 -32.53 -58.88
N GLU A 26 3.09 -31.28 -59.21
CA GLU A 26 3.99 -30.39 -58.45
C GLU A 26 3.28 -29.08 -58.15
N ASN A 27 3.12 -28.73 -56.88
CA ASN A 27 2.54 -27.47 -56.41
C ASN A 27 3.60 -26.69 -55.61
N THR A 28 3.86 -25.46 -56.01
CA THR A 28 4.77 -24.56 -55.25
C THR A 28 3.95 -23.61 -54.42
N LEU A 29 4.30 -23.51 -53.16
CA LEU A 29 3.64 -22.63 -52.20
C LEU A 29 4.67 -21.63 -51.61
N ASP A 30 4.57 -20.37 -51.94
CA ASP A 30 5.34 -19.33 -51.31
C ASP A 30 4.59 -18.74 -50.13
N VAL A 31 5.16 -18.90 -48.91
CA VAL A 31 4.56 -18.42 -47.69
C VAL A 31 5.46 -17.38 -47.02
N SER A 32 4.94 -16.19 -46.83
CA SER A 32 5.62 -15.11 -46.09
C SER A 32 5.31 -15.30 -44.59
N LEU A 33 6.27 -15.83 -43.86
CA LEU A 33 6.12 -16.03 -42.41
C LEU A 33 6.38 -14.73 -41.63
N ARG A 34 5.43 -14.34 -40.82
CA ARG A 34 5.58 -13.20 -39.90
C ARG A 34 6.32 -13.62 -38.65
N TYR A 35 7.40 -12.92 -38.33
CA TYR A 35 8.05 -13.10 -37.04
C TYR A 35 7.09 -12.79 -35.90
N VAL A 36 7.11 -13.59 -34.84
CA VAL A 36 6.47 -13.23 -33.58
C VAL A 36 7.12 -11.94 -33.12
N SER A 37 6.46 -10.83 -33.42
CA SER A 37 6.88 -9.56 -32.85
C SER A 37 6.50 -9.63 -31.39
N PHE A 38 7.46 -9.95 -30.52
CA PHE A 38 7.34 -9.62 -29.11
C PHE A 38 7.37 -8.10 -29.05
N LYS A 39 6.22 -7.46 -29.22
CA LYS A 39 6.09 -6.02 -28.92
C LYS A 39 6.32 -5.92 -27.43
N SER A 40 7.52 -5.57 -27.05
CA SER A 40 7.88 -5.19 -25.70
C SER A 40 7.39 -3.77 -25.46
N ALA A 41 6.10 -3.56 -25.45
CA ALA A 41 5.54 -2.37 -24.87
C ALA A 41 5.57 -2.58 -23.34
N GLU A 42 6.71 -2.30 -22.73
CA GLU A 42 6.94 -2.59 -21.31
C GLU A 42 6.16 -1.68 -20.38
N VAL A 43 6.17 -0.40 -20.69
CA VAL A 43 5.37 0.62 -20.04
C VAL A 43 5.01 1.63 -21.10
N VAL A 44 3.76 1.72 -21.46
CA VAL A 44 3.30 2.71 -22.43
C VAL A 44 2.57 3.79 -21.66
N VAL A 45 3.13 4.99 -21.66
CA VAL A 45 2.47 6.19 -21.11
C VAL A 45 1.99 6.99 -22.31
N THR A 46 0.73 6.83 -22.71
CA THR A 46 0.17 7.54 -23.88
C THR A 46 -1.21 8.12 -23.61
N ALA A 47 -1.42 9.34 -24.03
CA ALA A 47 -2.75 9.96 -24.11
C ALA A 47 -3.63 9.33 -25.21
N LYS A 48 -3.03 8.71 -26.23
CA LYS A 48 -3.74 8.17 -27.41
C LYS A 48 -4.46 6.84 -27.15
N GLU A 49 -3.92 5.97 -26.29
CA GLU A 49 -4.64 4.76 -25.85
C GLU A 49 -5.85 5.11 -24.98
N ASN A 50 -5.79 6.23 -24.27
CA ASN A 50 -6.86 6.73 -23.43
C ASN A 50 -8.10 7.19 -24.24
N ALA A 51 -7.90 7.65 -25.49
CA ALA A 51 -9.01 8.09 -26.36
C ALA A 51 -9.98 6.97 -26.73
N GLN A 52 -9.57 5.69 -26.63
CA GLN A 52 -10.42 4.54 -26.98
C GLN A 52 -11.11 3.89 -25.77
N GLY A 53 -11.11 4.53 -24.57
CA GLY A 53 -11.82 4.04 -23.39
C GLY A 53 -11.01 3.99 -22.10
N GLY A 54 -9.73 4.39 -22.11
CA GLY A 54 -8.87 4.53 -20.93
C GLY A 54 -9.08 5.87 -20.18
N GLU A 55 -8.25 6.13 -19.18
CA GLU A 55 -8.22 7.39 -18.42
C GLU A 55 -7.47 8.48 -19.21
N LEU A 56 -7.94 9.73 -19.18
CA LEU A 56 -7.27 10.87 -19.86
C LEU A 56 -6.14 11.49 -19.03
N GLY A 57 -6.11 11.23 -17.71
CA GLY A 57 -5.01 11.67 -16.84
C GLY A 57 -3.71 10.90 -17.12
N THR A 58 -2.64 11.26 -16.40
CA THR A 58 -1.36 10.53 -16.53
C THR A 58 -1.51 9.09 -16.06
N THR A 59 -1.40 8.16 -17.00
CA THR A 59 -1.47 6.73 -16.76
C THR A 59 -0.23 6.02 -17.31
N SER A 60 0.18 4.97 -16.62
CA SER A 60 1.22 4.05 -17.07
C SER A 60 0.63 2.67 -17.19
N ARG A 61 0.73 2.04 -18.35
CA ARG A 61 0.21 0.70 -18.57
C ARG A 61 1.35 -0.31 -18.70
N ILE A 62 1.27 -1.38 -17.93
CA ILE A 62 2.23 -2.47 -17.89
C ILE A 62 1.52 -3.73 -18.34
N GLU A 63 1.89 -4.21 -19.51
CA GLU A 63 1.33 -5.42 -20.11
C GLU A 63 2.04 -6.68 -19.61
N ARG A 64 1.40 -7.83 -19.78
CA ARG A 64 1.94 -9.15 -19.43
C ARG A 64 3.35 -9.38 -19.95
N SER A 65 3.63 -8.97 -21.21
CA SER A 65 4.95 -9.10 -21.82
C SER A 65 6.03 -8.38 -21.02
N ALA A 66 5.74 -7.20 -20.50
CA ALA A 66 6.66 -6.43 -19.66
C ALA A 66 6.89 -7.12 -18.30
N ILE A 67 5.84 -7.64 -17.67
CA ILE A 67 5.91 -8.37 -16.40
C ILE A 67 6.82 -9.61 -16.55
N GLU A 68 6.77 -10.30 -17.69
CA GLU A 68 7.62 -11.46 -17.96
C GLU A 68 9.11 -11.16 -18.09
N HIS A 69 9.48 -9.90 -18.36
CA HIS A 69 10.88 -9.46 -18.41
C HIS A 69 11.45 -9.00 -17.06
N VAL A 70 10.61 -8.82 -16.05
CA VAL A 70 11.02 -8.55 -14.67
C VAL A 70 10.90 -9.82 -13.84
N GLN A 71 11.75 -9.95 -12.82
CA GLN A 71 11.70 -11.11 -11.91
C GLN A 71 10.69 -10.86 -10.78
N ALA A 72 9.49 -10.44 -11.15
CA ALA A 72 8.49 -10.07 -10.18
C ALA A 72 7.91 -11.29 -9.46
N SER A 73 8.04 -11.36 -8.15
CA SER A 73 7.36 -12.33 -7.29
C SER A 73 6.04 -11.79 -6.72
N SER A 74 5.89 -10.46 -6.74
CA SER A 74 4.72 -9.77 -6.22
C SER A 74 4.34 -8.55 -7.08
N LEU A 75 3.14 -8.01 -6.86
CA LEU A 75 2.71 -6.76 -7.48
C LEU A 75 3.70 -5.60 -7.21
N ALA A 76 4.30 -5.56 -6.01
CA ALA A 76 5.27 -4.52 -5.67
C ALA A 76 6.50 -4.53 -6.61
N ASP A 77 6.93 -5.71 -7.05
CA ASP A 77 8.10 -5.84 -7.92
C ASP A 77 7.77 -5.37 -9.35
N VAL A 78 6.52 -5.48 -9.79
CA VAL A 78 6.09 -5.00 -11.11
C VAL A 78 6.09 -3.46 -11.15
N LEU A 79 5.72 -2.80 -10.06
CA LEU A 79 5.64 -1.35 -9.99
C LEU A 79 7.00 -0.65 -10.16
N GLN A 80 8.13 -1.35 -10.01
CA GLN A 80 9.46 -0.79 -10.29
C GLN A 80 9.66 -0.38 -11.77
N LEU A 81 8.76 -0.77 -12.67
CA LEU A 81 8.76 -0.35 -14.07
C LEU A 81 8.30 1.11 -14.26
N LEU A 82 7.67 1.71 -13.26
CA LEU A 82 7.16 3.08 -13.32
C LEU A 82 8.29 4.11 -13.19
N PRO A 83 8.14 5.30 -13.80
CA PRO A 83 9.04 6.42 -13.57
C PRO A 83 9.16 6.74 -12.06
N GLY A 84 10.36 7.05 -11.59
CA GLY A 84 10.61 7.42 -10.19
C GLY A 84 10.63 6.25 -9.19
N GLN A 85 10.32 5.04 -9.63
CA GLN A 85 10.43 3.85 -8.77
C GLN A 85 11.86 3.30 -8.78
N LEU A 86 12.32 2.83 -7.62
CA LEU A 86 13.65 2.27 -7.48
C LEU A 86 13.62 0.76 -7.77
N ALA A 87 14.59 0.32 -8.58
CA ALA A 87 14.82 -1.11 -8.78
C ALA A 87 15.30 -1.75 -7.47
N GLN A 88 14.57 -2.74 -7.00
CA GLN A 88 14.85 -3.46 -5.77
C GLN A 88 14.89 -4.96 -6.05
N ASN A 89 15.65 -5.68 -5.25
CA ASN A 89 15.60 -7.13 -5.29
C ASN A 89 14.20 -7.63 -4.88
N PRO A 90 13.66 -8.67 -5.52
CA PRO A 90 12.38 -9.25 -5.15
C PRO A 90 12.52 -9.95 -3.78
N THR A 91 12.28 -9.22 -2.71
CA THR A 91 12.25 -9.74 -1.33
C THR A 91 10.83 -9.79 -0.79
N LEU A 92 10.54 -10.80 0.02
CA LEU A 92 9.26 -10.98 0.70
C LEU A 92 9.39 -10.85 2.22
N SER A 93 10.54 -10.43 2.72
CA SER A 93 10.85 -10.35 4.16
C SER A 93 10.12 -9.24 4.91
N GLY A 94 9.51 -8.29 4.24
CA GLY A 94 8.79 -7.18 4.86
C GLY A 94 7.58 -6.75 4.07
N VAL A 95 6.65 -6.08 4.73
CA VAL A 95 5.45 -5.51 4.08
C VAL A 95 5.89 -4.55 2.97
N ARG A 96 5.40 -4.79 1.75
CA ARG A 96 5.70 -3.98 0.57
C ARG A 96 4.49 -3.13 0.21
N GLN A 97 4.71 -1.82 0.12
CA GLN A 97 3.69 -0.83 -0.17
C GLN A 97 4.09 -0.02 -1.40
N SER A 98 3.10 0.55 -2.08
CA SER A 98 3.33 1.46 -3.19
C SER A 98 3.49 2.89 -2.68
N LEU A 99 4.50 3.60 -3.20
CA LEU A 99 4.64 5.05 -3.09
C LEU A 99 4.58 5.62 -4.52
N LEU A 100 3.49 6.30 -4.86
CA LEU A 100 3.31 6.91 -6.16
C LEU A 100 3.64 8.41 -6.07
N ARG A 101 4.42 8.92 -7.02
CA ARG A 101 4.78 10.35 -7.15
C ARG A 101 5.28 11.01 -5.86
N GLN A 102 5.96 10.24 -5.02
CA GLN A 102 6.51 10.75 -3.76
C GLN A 102 7.96 10.30 -3.60
N ALA A 103 8.85 11.26 -3.33
CA ALA A 103 10.18 10.93 -2.85
C ALA A 103 10.05 10.30 -1.45
N PRO A 104 10.74 9.18 -1.15
CA PRO A 104 10.64 8.53 0.14
C PRO A 104 11.01 9.49 1.28
N LEU A 105 10.13 9.59 2.29
CA LEU A 105 10.32 10.45 3.48
C LEU A 105 10.80 9.65 4.69
N SER A 106 11.06 8.36 4.53
CA SER A 106 11.60 7.47 5.57
C SER A 106 13.04 7.09 5.29
N VAL A 107 13.81 6.96 6.36
CA VAL A 107 15.22 6.49 6.30
C VAL A 107 15.29 4.98 6.08
N SER A 108 14.22 4.25 6.39
CA SER A 108 14.15 2.79 6.32
C SER A 108 12.79 2.32 5.80
N ALA A 109 12.81 1.38 4.85
CA ALA A 109 11.61 0.73 4.34
C ALA A 109 10.85 -0.08 5.42
N SER A 110 11.56 -0.57 6.43
CA SER A 110 10.96 -1.31 7.56
C SER A 110 10.21 -0.40 8.55
N ASN A 111 10.50 0.91 8.54
CA ASN A 111 9.80 1.88 9.38
C ASN A 111 9.41 3.12 8.55
N PRO A 112 8.36 3.01 7.71
CA PRO A 112 7.92 4.10 6.85
C PRO A 112 7.46 5.31 7.67
N SER A 113 7.72 6.50 7.15
CA SER A 113 7.25 7.74 7.75
C SER A 113 5.71 7.80 7.76
N ALA A 114 5.15 8.68 8.55
CA ALA A 114 3.69 8.83 8.53
C ALA A 114 3.17 9.39 7.20
N ALA A 115 3.99 10.14 6.45
CA ALA A 115 3.65 10.60 5.11
C ALA A 115 3.71 9.45 4.09
N ASP A 116 4.70 8.54 4.20
CA ASP A 116 4.76 7.34 3.37
C ASP A 116 3.55 6.44 3.63
N ARG A 117 3.15 6.30 4.91
CA ARG A 117 1.91 5.58 5.27
C ARG A 117 0.66 6.23 4.71
N ALA A 118 0.58 7.56 4.73
CA ALA A 118 -0.56 8.30 4.16
C ALA A 118 -0.61 8.15 2.64
N ASN A 119 0.54 8.16 1.94
CA ASN A 119 0.61 7.87 0.51
C ASN A 119 0.13 6.46 0.18
N ALA A 120 0.63 5.45 0.88
CA ALA A 120 0.22 4.06 0.69
C ALA A 120 -1.28 3.85 0.99
N LEU A 121 -1.82 4.50 2.01
CA LEU A 121 -3.26 4.47 2.34
C LEU A 121 -4.09 5.22 1.29
N GLY A 122 -3.57 6.33 0.76
CA GLY A 122 -4.19 7.14 -0.27
C GLY A 122 -4.10 6.54 -1.68
N THR A 123 -3.34 5.46 -1.87
CA THR A 123 -3.24 4.73 -3.14
C THR A 123 -4.27 3.61 -3.17
N ALA A 124 -5.23 3.69 -4.10
CA ALA A 124 -6.22 2.63 -4.28
C ALA A 124 -5.64 1.48 -5.12
N VAL A 125 -5.74 0.25 -4.63
CA VAL A 125 -5.49 -0.96 -5.43
C VAL A 125 -6.83 -1.52 -5.86
N VAL A 126 -7.07 -1.57 -7.16
CA VAL A 126 -8.32 -2.03 -7.75
C VAL A 126 -8.06 -3.35 -8.47
N LEU A 127 -8.56 -4.44 -7.94
CA LEU A 127 -8.40 -5.78 -8.52
C LEU A 127 -9.65 -6.15 -9.32
N ASP A 128 -9.51 -6.30 -10.63
CA ASP A 128 -10.62 -6.66 -11.54
C ASP A 128 -11.85 -5.74 -11.41
N GLY A 129 -11.59 -4.45 -11.25
CA GLY A 129 -12.62 -3.41 -11.13
C GLY A 129 -13.15 -3.18 -9.71
N VAL A 130 -12.67 -3.93 -8.72
CA VAL A 130 -13.06 -3.82 -7.31
C VAL A 130 -11.93 -3.17 -6.50
N PRO A 131 -12.15 -2.04 -5.84
CA PRO A 131 -11.18 -1.46 -4.92
C PRO A 131 -11.03 -2.34 -3.68
N LEU A 132 -9.80 -2.66 -3.33
CA LEU A 132 -9.47 -3.39 -2.12
C LEU A 132 -9.35 -2.43 -0.94
N SER A 133 -9.90 -2.82 0.21
CA SER A 133 -9.87 -2.01 1.43
C SER A 133 -8.98 -2.61 2.50
N ASN A 134 -8.26 -1.75 3.21
CA ASN A 134 -7.54 -2.07 4.46
C ASN A 134 -8.11 -1.28 5.66
N ASN A 135 -9.27 -0.62 5.50
CA ASN A 135 -9.85 0.25 6.53
C ASN A 135 -10.27 -0.52 7.78
N ALA A 136 -10.62 -1.81 7.64
CA ALA A 136 -11.03 -2.69 8.74
C ALA A 136 -9.86 -3.44 9.41
N ASN A 137 -8.61 -3.16 9.04
CA ASN A 137 -7.45 -3.78 9.68
C ASN A 137 -7.18 -3.13 11.04
N LEU A 138 -7.28 -3.91 12.10
CA LEU A 138 -7.08 -3.50 13.50
C LEU A 138 -5.94 -4.27 14.19
N GLN A 139 -5.05 -4.89 13.41
CA GLN A 139 -3.99 -5.76 13.93
C GLN A 139 -2.96 -5.02 14.77
N THR A 140 -2.69 -3.76 14.47
CA THR A 140 -1.68 -2.95 15.16
C THR A 140 -2.32 -1.73 15.82
N ASN A 141 -1.98 -1.44 17.06
CA ASN A 141 -2.34 -0.19 17.69
C ASN A 141 -1.42 0.92 17.17
N LEU A 142 -1.99 1.99 16.59
CA LEU A 142 -1.23 3.14 16.07
C LEU A 142 -0.30 3.76 17.11
N THR A 143 -0.71 3.74 18.37
CA THR A 143 0.04 4.37 19.47
C THR A 143 1.26 3.57 19.90
N ILE A 144 1.36 2.31 19.51
CA ILE A 144 2.52 1.43 19.79
C ILE A 144 3.58 1.52 18.68
N LEU A 145 3.32 2.19 17.56
CA LEU A 145 4.24 2.28 16.42
C LEU A 145 5.61 2.91 16.76
N ASN A 146 5.71 3.64 17.86
CA ASN A 146 6.94 4.24 18.36
C ASN A 146 7.63 3.39 19.44
N SER A 147 7.14 2.19 19.69
CA SER A 147 7.77 1.27 20.66
C SER A 147 9.16 0.84 20.20
N ALA A 148 9.97 0.40 21.13
CA ALA A 148 11.31 -0.12 20.83
C ALA A 148 11.24 -1.25 19.79
N PRO A 149 12.27 -1.38 18.92
CA PRO A 149 12.33 -2.45 17.94
C PRO A 149 12.11 -3.82 18.60
N GLY A 150 11.24 -4.62 18.04
CA GLY A 150 10.91 -5.95 18.55
C GLY A 150 9.69 -6.02 19.45
N THR A 151 9.09 -4.92 19.84
CA THR A 151 7.87 -4.90 20.68
C THR A 151 6.57 -5.03 19.90
N LEU A 152 6.62 -4.88 18.56
CA LEU A 152 5.47 -5.03 17.68
C LEU A 152 5.46 -6.40 17.02
N PRO A 153 4.31 -7.07 16.94
CA PRO A 153 4.16 -8.26 16.12
C PRO A 153 4.47 -7.96 14.65
N PRO A 154 5.08 -8.87 13.91
CA PRO A 154 5.34 -8.71 12.47
C PRO A 154 4.08 -8.98 11.67
N PHE A 155 3.08 -8.10 11.73
CA PHE A 155 1.86 -8.28 10.98
C PHE A 155 2.09 -8.08 9.47
N ALA A 156 1.51 -8.96 8.66
CA ALA A 156 1.61 -8.94 7.21
C ALA A 156 1.00 -7.66 6.62
N SER A 157 -0.09 -7.17 7.20
CA SER A 157 -0.65 -5.87 6.89
C SER A 157 -0.90 -5.10 8.19
N SER A 158 -0.31 -3.94 8.33
CA SER A 158 -0.56 -3.10 9.48
C SER A 158 -1.50 -1.97 9.11
N GLU A 159 -2.28 -1.63 10.11
CA GLU A 159 -3.24 -0.56 10.11
C GLU A 159 -2.62 0.76 9.64
N GLY A 160 -3.40 1.54 8.86
CA GLY A 160 -2.98 2.85 8.36
C GLY A 160 -1.78 2.83 7.41
N ARG A 161 -1.42 1.67 6.85
CA ARG A 161 -0.28 1.51 5.94
C ARG A 161 -0.67 1.11 4.51
N GLY A 162 -1.95 1.07 4.16
CA GLY A 162 -2.40 0.55 2.87
C GLY A 162 -2.32 -0.99 2.78
N LEU A 163 -2.40 -1.52 1.57
CA LEU A 163 -2.40 -2.97 1.33
C LEU A 163 -0.98 -3.53 1.26
N ASP A 164 -0.81 -4.74 1.75
CA ASP A 164 0.43 -5.49 1.55
C ASP A 164 0.46 -6.11 0.14
N LEU A 165 1.30 -5.56 -0.73
CA LEU A 165 1.40 -5.98 -2.12
C LEU A 165 2.03 -7.37 -2.30
N ARG A 166 2.62 -7.97 -1.25
CA ARG A 166 3.12 -9.35 -1.26
C ARG A 166 1.99 -10.37 -1.41
N GLN A 167 0.75 -9.99 -1.07
CA GLN A 167 -0.43 -10.86 -1.20
C GLN A 167 -0.85 -11.11 -2.66
N PHE A 168 -0.25 -10.43 -3.64
CA PHE A 168 -0.59 -10.56 -5.06
C PHE A 168 0.58 -11.14 -5.83
N SER A 169 0.42 -12.36 -6.36
CA SER A 169 1.39 -12.97 -7.26
C SER A 169 1.43 -12.21 -8.59
N ALA A 170 2.63 -11.94 -9.10
CA ALA A 170 2.79 -11.34 -10.42
C ALA A 170 2.37 -12.28 -11.56
N ASP A 171 2.28 -13.59 -11.32
CA ASP A 171 2.04 -14.60 -12.35
C ASP A 171 0.61 -14.60 -12.88
N ASN A 172 -0.39 -14.24 -12.06
CA ASN A 172 -1.79 -14.14 -12.48
C ASN A 172 -2.16 -12.81 -13.14
N ILE A 173 -1.24 -11.85 -13.17
CA ILE A 173 -1.54 -10.51 -13.68
C ILE A 173 -1.46 -10.51 -15.20
N GLU A 174 -2.52 -10.03 -15.85
CA GLU A 174 -2.58 -9.81 -17.30
C GLU A 174 -2.07 -8.43 -17.66
N SER A 175 -2.55 -7.41 -16.96
CA SER A 175 -2.10 -6.03 -17.13
C SER A 175 -2.27 -5.24 -15.84
N ILE A 176 -1.47 -4.18 -15.73
CA ILE A 176 -1.59 -3.18 -14.66
C ILE A 176 -1.71 -1.82 -15.33
N GLU A 177 -2.68 -1.03 -14.93
CA GLU A 177 -2.76 0.38 -15.27
C GLU A 177 -2.59 1.20 -14.00
N VAL A 178 -1.62 2.09 -13.97
CA VAL A 178 -1.34 2.94 -12.81
C VAL A 178 -1.72 4.37 -13.16
N ILE A 179 -2.73 4.88 -12.48
CA ILE A 179 -3.22 6.24 -12.62
C ILE A 179 -2.51 7.09 -11.58
N CYS A 180 -1.50 7.85 -12.00
CA CYS A 180 -0.77 8.77 -11.14
C CYS A 180 -1.38 10.17 -11.15
N GLY A 181 -2.03 10.57 -12.24
CA GLY A 181 -2.65 11.88 -12.43
C GLY A 181 -3.99 12.04 -11.74
N ILE A 182 -4.90 12.78 -12.38
CA ILE A 182 -6.27 12.98 -11.91
C ILE A 182 -7.12 11.81 -12.39
N PRO A 183 -7.56 10.89 -11.48
CA PRO A 183 -8.35 9.73 -11.87
C PRO A 183 -9.77 10.11 -12.23
N SER A 184 -10.45 9.28 -13.01
CA SER A 184 -11.90 9.39 -13.27
C SER A 184 -12.72 9.51 -11.97
N ALA A 185 -13.85 10.21 -12.03
CA ALA A 185 -14.81 10.31 -10.92
C ALA A 185 -15.36 8.94 -10.48
N ARG A 186 -15.20 7.90 -11.30
CA ARG A 186 -15.53 6.50 -11.01
C ARG A 186 -14.72 5.91 -9.86
N HIS A 187 -13.52 6.46 -9.59
CA HIS A 187 -12.62 6.00 -8.54
C HIS A 187 -12.73 6.89 -7.32
N GLY A 188 -13.17 6.34 -6.20
CA GLY A 188 -13.32 7.02 -4.91
C GLY A 188 -12.42 6.43 -3.83
N ASP A 189 -12.40 7.12 -2.68
CA ASP A 189 -11.64 6.72 -1.48
C ASP A 189 -10.12 6.63 -1.72
N LEU A 190 -9.56 7.63 -2.40
CA LEU A 190 -8.14 7.74 -2.72
C LEU A 190 -7.70 9.21 -2.74
N THR A 191 -6.40 9.45 -2.51
CA THR A 191 -5.80 10.80 -2.63
C THR A 191 -4.59 10.79 -3.55
N VAL A 192 -3.87 9.69 -3.67
CA VAL A 192 -2.60 9.65 -4.41
C VAL A 192 -2.82 9.17 -5.84
N GLY A 193 -3.42 8.01 -6.04
CA GLY A 193 -3.63 7.43 -7.36
C GLY A 193 -4.30 6.07 -7.26
N ALA A 194 -4.38 5.37 -8.39
CA ALA A 194 -4.96 4.04 -8.45
C ALA A 194 -4.07 3.06 -9.23
N ILE A 195 -3.95 1.85 -8.72
CA ILE A 195 -3.28 0.73 -9.36
C ILE A 195 -4.38 -0.25 -9.77
N LEU A 196 -4.72 -0.26 -11.05
CA LEU A 196 -5.77 -1.11 -11.61
C LEU A 196 -5.12 -2.41 -12.09
N VAL A 197 -5.36 -3.50 -11.39
CA VAL A 197 -4.81 -4.81 -11.70
C VAL A 197 -5.89 -5.65 -12.38
N GLN A 198 -5.59 -6.15 -13.55
CA GLN A 198 -6.44 -7.10 -14.26
C GLN A 198 -5.80 -8.49 -14.21
N THR A 199 -6.57 -9.48 -13.75
CA THR A 199 -6.14 -10.87 -13.70
C THR A 199 -6.60 -11.62 -14.95
N ARG A 200 -5.92 -12.70 -15.26
CA ARG A 200 -6.25 -13.57 -16.39
C ARG A 200 -7.64 -14.18 -16.22
N ALA A 201 -8.46 -14.10 -17.26
CA ALA A 201 -9.79 -14.70 -17.33
C ALA A 201 -10.08 -15.35 -18.68
N THR A 202 -9.10 -15.38 -19.58
CA THR A 202 -9.20 -16.01 -20.91
C THR A 202 -8.50 -17.36 -20.93
N ALA A 203 -8.91 -18.24 -21.86
CA ALA A 203 -8.28 -19.56 -22.02
C ALA A 203 -6.80 -19.43 -22.41
N TYR A 204 -5.96 -20.26 -21.79
CA TYR A 204 -4.54 -20.42 -22.11
C TYR A 204 -4.08 -21.85 -21.81
N PRO A 205 -3.02 -22.34 -22.48
CA PRO A 205 -2.50 -23.68 -22.25
C PRO A 205 -2.07 -23.89 -20.80
N LEU A 206 -2.03 -25.15 -20.36
CA LEU A 206 -1.44 -25.47 -19.06
C LEU A 206 0.01 -24.95 -19.00
N GLN A 207 0.32 -24.17 -17.97
CA GLN A 207 1.62 -23.55 -17.76
C GLN A 207 2.13 -23.88 -16.37
N ALA A 208 3.41 -24.20 -16.30
CA ALA A 208 4.12 -24.40 -15.04
C ALA A 208 5.32 -23.45 -15.00
N ARG A 209 5.53 -22.81 -13.87
CA ARG A 209 6.67 -21.91 -13.61
C ARG A 209 7.32 -22.29 -12.29
N LEU A 210 8.64 -22.35 -12.31
CA LEU A 210 9.48 -22.53 -11.13
C LEU A 210 10.52 -21.41 -11.11
N ARG A 211 10.60 -20.67 -10.00
CA ARG A 211 11.57 -19.61 -9.80
C ARG A 211 12.36 -19.88 -8.53
N LEU A 212 13.67 -19.74 -8.65
CA LEU A 212 14.63 -19.99 -7.58
C LEU A 212 15.61 -18.81 -7.47
N ASN A 213 15.81 -18.34 -6.28
CA ASN A 213 16.88 -17.42 -5.93
C ASN A 213 17.39 -17.74 -4.50
N PRO A 214 18.47 -17.11 -4.00
CA PRO A 214 19.03 -17.47 -2.69
C PRO A 214 18.06 -17.34 -1.51
N GLN A 215 17.01 -16.54 -1.65
CA GLN A 215 16.07 -16.24 -0.57
C GLN A 215 14.69 -16.87 -0.81
N THR A 216 14.32 -17.16 -2.06
CA THR A 216 12.94 -17.50 -2.41
C THR A 216 12.85 -18.69 -3.36
N PHE A 217 11.95 -19.59 -3.02
CA PHE A 217 11.41 -20.62 -3.88
C PHE A 217 9.98 -20.26 -4.24
N GLU A 218 9.65 -20.25 -5.52
CA GLU A 218 8.29 -19.97 -6.01
C GLU A 218 7.90 -20.94 -7.11
N SER A 219 6.69 -21.47 -7.04
CA SER A 219 6.11 -22.35 -8.06
C SER A 219 4.69 -21.89 -8.40
N THR A 220 4.37 -21.92 -9.69
CA THR A 220 3.03 -21.56 -10.20
C THR A 220 2.59 -22.60 -11.21
N LEU A 221 1.33 -23.00 -11.11
CA LEU A 221 0.65 -23.88 -12.08
C LEU A 221 -0.67 -23.24 -12.47
N GLY A 222 -0.93 -23.10 -13.77
CA GLY A 222 -2.17 -22.47 -14.22
C GLY A 222 -2.60 -22.95 -15.60
N ALA A 223 -3.93 -22.94 -15.82
CA ALA A 223 -4.54 -23.26 -17.09
C ALA A 223 -5.86 -22.53 -17.28
N GLY A 224 -6.30 -22.40 -18.53
CA GLY A 224 -7.60 -21.86 -18.86
C GLY A 224 -8.24 -22.59 -20.03
N TRP A 225 -9.52 -22.85 -19.91
CA TRP A 225 -10.30 -23.62 -20.87
C TRP A 225 -11.46 -22.79 -21.42
N ASN A 226 -11.75 -22.95 -22.70
CA ASN A 226 -12.99 -22.54 -23.32
C ASN A 226 -13.95 -23.72 -23.38
N LEU A 227 -15.16 -23.55 -22.89
CA LEU A 227 -16.22 -24.52 -22.84
C LEU A 227 -17.43 -24.01 -23.64
N PHE A 228 -18.31 -24.91 -24.07
CA PHE A 228 -19.60 -24.57 -24.71
C PHE A 228 -19.44 -23.56 -25.87
N GLU A 229 -18.74 -23.94 -26.93
CA GLU A 229 -18.53 -23.11 -28.12
C GLU A 229 -17.89 -21.74 -27.82
N ARG A 230 -17.01 -21.68 -26.80
CA ARG A 230 -16.30 -20.47 -26.34
C ARG A 230 -17.18 -19.44 -25.60
N ARG A 231 -18.42 -19.77 -25.24
CA ARG A 231 -19.27 -18.89 -24.43
C ARG A 231 -18.89 -18.88 -22.96
N THR A 232 -18.26 -19.95 -22.52
CA THR A 232 -17.78 -20.08 -21.14
C THR A 232 -16.27 -20.16 -21.16
N SER A 233 -15.60 -19.35 -20.38
CA SER A 233 -14.19 -19.55 -20.04
C SER A 233 -14.03 -19.86 -18.55
N LEU A 234 -13.14 -20.80 -18.26
CA LEU A 234 -12.75 -21.16 -16.90
C LEU A 234 -11.23 -21.07 -16.80
N THR A 235 -10.70 -20.36 -15.84
CA THR A 235 -9.27 -20.34 -15.55
C THR A 235 -9.02 -20.77 -14.11
N ALA A 236 -7.92 -21.48 -13.90
CA ALA A 236 -7.47 -21.88 -12.57
C ALA A 236 -5.96 -21.68 -12.47
N GLU A 237 -5.50 -21.15 -11.35
CA GLU A 237 -4.08 -20.97 -11.06
C GLU A 237 -3.81 -21.23 -9.59
N LEU A 238 -2.68 -21.89 -9.31
CA LEU A 238 -2.14 -22.13 -7.98
C LEU A 238 -0.72 -21.59 -7.93
N ASN A 239 -0.43 -20.71 -6.95
CA ASN A 239 0.90 -20.18 -6.68
C ASN A 239 1.30 -20.53 -5.26
N PHE A 240 2.49 -21.07 -5.10
CA PHE A 240 3.14 -21.32 -3.82
C PHE A 240 4.48 -20.59 -3.78
N THR A 241 4.75 -19.89 -2.68
CA THR A 241 6.01 -19.17 -2.46
C THR A 241 6.49 -19.42 -1.04
N ARG A 242 7.77 -19.69 -0.89
CA ARG A 242 8.46 -19.70 0.40
C ARG A 242 9.72 -18.85 0.32
N SER A 243 9.90 -17.96 1.29
CA SER A 243 11.04 -17.04 1.32
C SER A 243 11.68 -17.01 2.71
N GLN A 244 13.00 -16.82 2.74
CA GLN A 244 13.80 -16.60 3.94
C GLN A 244 14.70 -15.42 3.66
N ASP A 245 14.67 -14.40 4.50
CA ASP A 245 15.49 -13.18 4.30
C ASP A 245 16.99 -13.49 4.40
N ASP A 246 17.35 -14.28 5.38
CA ASP A 246 18.69 -14.84 5.54
C ASP A 246 18.58 -16.37 5.55
N PRO A 247 19.10 -17.09 4.53
CA PRO A 247 19.08 -18.55 4.48
C PRO A 247 19.76 -19.24 5.68
N ARG A 248 20.60 -18.52 6.43
CA ARG A 248 21.24 -19.01 7.66
C ARG A 248 20.30 -18.98 8.86
N ARG A 249 19.19 -18.25 8.77
CA ARG A 249 18.15 -18.11 9.81
C ARG A 249 16.92 -18.88 9.38
N THR A 250 16.92 -20.17 9.67
CA THR A 250 15.81 -21.07 9.30
C THR A 250 14.53 -20.77 10.06
N GLU A 251 14.63 -20.04 11.17
CA GLU A 251 13.57 -19.69 12.07
C GLU A 251 12.70 -18.52 11.58
N GLU A 252 13.20 -17.73 10.62
CA GLU A 252 12.48 -16.61 10.04
C GLU A 252 12.03 -16.99 8.61
N THR A 253 10.73 -17.15 8.41
CA THR A 253 10.18 -17.58 7.12
C THR A 253 8.92 -16.79 6.73
N PHE A 254 8.79 -16.56 5.43
CA PHE A 254 7.55 -16.11 4.81
C PHE A 254 7.05 -17.19 3.87
N SER A 255 5.77 -17.53 3.96
CA SER A 255 5.12 -18.48 3.05
C SER A 255 3.83 -17.88 2.50
N ARG A 256 3.54 -18.15 1.23
CA ARG A 256 2.32 -17.69 0.55
C ARG A 256 1.76 -18.81 -0.29
N LEU A 257 0.45 -19.05 -0.17
CA LEU A 257 -0.31 -19.91 -1.07
C LEU A 257 -1.51 -19.11 -1.60
N ILE A 258 -1.67 -19.08 -2.92
CA ILE A 258 -2.77 -18.41 -3.60
C ILE A 258 -3.40 -19.39 -4.59
N ALA A 259 -4.74 -19.49 -4.57
CA ALA A 259 -5.52 -20.16 -5.61
C ALA A 259 -6.48 -19.15 -6.24
N ASN A 260 -6.37 -18.99 -7.55
CA ASN A 260 -7.20 -18.10 -8.35
C ASN A 260 -8.10 -18.94 -9.25
N LEU A 261 -9.40 -18.63 -9.27
CA LEU A 261 -10.37 -19.21 -10.18
C LEU A 261 -11.12 -18.06 -10.85
N ALA A 262 -11.28 -18.11 -12.16
CA ALA A 262 -12.16 -17.18 -12.84
C ALA A 262 -13.09 -17.95 -13.80
N TRP A 263 -14.37 -17.61 -13.69
CA TRP A 263 -15.43 -18.12 -14.56
C TRP A 263 -16.06 -16.93 -15.26
N SER A 264 -16.11 -16.98 -16.59
CA SER A 264 -16.76 -15.95 -17.40
C SER A 264 -17.77 -16.62 -18.34
N GLN A 265 -18.99 -16.10 -18.35
CA GLN A 265 -20.11 -16.61 -19.13
C GLN A 265 -20.68 -15.52 -20.00
N GLN A 266 -20.79 -15.79 -21.28
CA GLN A 266 -21.63 -15.05 -22.22
C GLN A 266 -22.98 -15.76 -22.30
N TRP A 267 -24.05 -15.06 -21.91
CA TRP A 267 -25.37 -15.66 -21.79
C TRP A 267 -26.14 -15.68 -23.12
N ASP A 268 -25.72 -14.86 -24.07
CA ASP A 268 -26.30 -14.75 -25.40
C ASP A 268 -25.21 -14.76 -26.50
N ASN A 269 -25.63 -15.01 -27.76
CA ASN A 269 -24.69 -15.08 -28.89
C ASN A 269 -24.07 -13.73 -29.24
N ALA A 270 -24.77 -12.65 -28.98
CA ALA A 270 -24.31 -11.28 -29.24
C ALA A 270 -23.43 -10.73 -28.09
N ALA A 271 -23.15 -11.52 -27.07
CA ALA A 271 -22.44 -11.11 -25.86
C ALA A 271 -23.01 -9.83 -25.21
N ARG A 272 -24.33 -9.65 -25.33
CA ARG A 272 -25.01 -8.49 -24.70
C ARG A 272 -25.01 -8.62 -23.19
N PHE A 273 -25.19 -9.85 -22.66
CA PHE A 273 -25.09 -10.11 -21.24
C PHE A 273 -23.92 -11.03 -20.94
N THR A 274 -22.95 -10.48 -20.18
CA THR A 274 -21.73 -11.20 -19.78
C THR A 274 -21.55 -11.12 -18.28
N THR A 275 -21.28 -12.23 -17.63
CA THR A 275 -20.97 -12.30 -16.19
C THR A 275 -19.60 -12.92 -15.99
N THR A 276 -18.80 -12.32 -15.15
CA THR A 276 -17.50 -12.87 -14.73
C THR A 276 -17.45 -12.94 -13.21
N LEU A 277 -17.22 -14.14 -12.70
CA LEU A 277 -16.97 -14.38 -11.27
C LEU A 277 -15.50 -14.76 -11.10
N ARG A 278 -14.81 -14.05 -10.22
CA ARG A 278 -13.43 -14.36 -9.82
C ARG A 278 -13.39 -14.68 -8.34
N THR A 279 -12.69 -15.75 -8.04
CA THR A 279 -12.48 -16.23 -6.68
C THR A 279 -10.99 -16.28 -6.42
N ASN A 280 -10.54 -15.62 -5.38
CA ASN A 280 -9.17 -15.66 -4.91
C ASN A 280 -9.16 -16.18 -3.47
N LEU A 281 -8.51 -17.32 -3.28
CA LEU A 281 -8.20 -17.89 -1.96
C LEU A 281 -6.74 -17.61 -1.68
N PHE A 282 -6.43 -17.08 -0.51
CA PHE A 282 -5.06 -16.77 -0.15
C PHE A 282 -4.75 -17.11 1.29
N THR A 283 -3.51 -17.47 1.52
CA THR A 283 -2.91 -17.50 2.85
C THR A 283 -1.47 -17.00 2.78
N THR A 284 -1.10 -16.16 3.74
CA THR A 284 0.27 -15.72 3.96
C THR A 284 0.63 -16.00 5.42
N ILE A 285 1.84 -16.49 5.63
CA ILE A 285 2.37 -16.78 6.96
C ILE A 285 3.75 -16.13 7.01
N ASP A 286 3.92 -15.18 7.93
CA ASP A 286 5.17 -14.51 8.24
C ASP A 286 5.49 -14.85 9.69
N GLU A 287 6.53 -15.65 9.90
CA GLU A 287 6.83 -16.20 11.22
C GLU A 287 8.30 -16.07 11.60
N ARG A 288 8.52 -15.88 12.89
CA ARG A 288 9.80 -16.07 13.54
C ARG A 288 9.60 -17.00 14.73
N GLN A 289 10.25 -18.15 14.71
CA GLN A 289 10.26 -19.10 15.82
C GLN A 289 11.35 -18.72 16.83
N VAL A 290 11.27 -19.26 18.04
CA VAL A 290 12.27 -19.04 19.09
C VAL A 290 13.61 -19.66 18.67
N PHE A 291 14.68 -18.88 18.71
CA PHE A 291 16.05 -19.40 18.56
C PHE A 291 16.51 -20.11 19.85
N ALA A 292 17.25 -21.19 19.72
CA ALA A 292 17.75 -21.95 20.86
C ALA A 292 18.58 -21.12 21.85
N GLN A 293 19.26 -20.07 21.38
CA GLN A 293 20.07 -19.15 22.19
C GLN A 293 19.35 -17.85 22.55
N ASP A 294 18.10 -17.66 22.14
CA ASP A 294 17.35 -16.43 22.40
C ASP A 294 16.85 -16.41 23.86
N ARG A 295 17.55 -15.64 24.70
CA ARG A 295 17.17 -15.45 26.11
C ARG A 295 15.83 -14.74 26.27
N GLN A 296 15.39 -13.97 25.29
CA GLN A 296 14.12 -13.26 25.30
C GLN A 296 12.95 -14.14 24.84
N GLN A 297 13.23 -15.32 24.30
CA GLN A 297 12.22 -16.28 23.80
C GLN A 297 11.22 -15.63 22.84
N ILE A 298 11.72 -14.79 21.91
CA ILE A 298 10.88 -14.03 21.00
C ILE A 298 10.32 -14.96 19.92
N GLU A 299 8.99 -15.08 19.91
CA GLU A 299 8.22 -15.73 18.86
C GLU A 299 7.30 -14.70 18.21
N ARG A 300 7.16 -14.75 16.90
CA ARG A 300 6.25 -13.90 16.14
C ARG A 300 5.57 -14.69 15.05
N LEU A 301 4.26 -14.52 14.93
CA LEU A 301 3.47 -15.07 13.84
C LEU A 301 2.54 -13.98 13.33
N ALA A 302 2.54 -13.76 12.02
CA ALA A 302 1.51 -13.02 11.33
C ALA A 302 0.94 -13.90 10.21
N GLN A 303 -0.31 -14.25 10.32
CA GLN A 303 -1.02 -15.06 9.35
C GLN A 303 -2.26 -14.32 8.86
N ASP A 304 -2.34 -14.14 7.54
CA ASP A 304 -3.56 -13.68 6.87
C ASP A 304 -4.06 -14.80 5.98
N ARG A 305 -5.32 -15.17 6.09
CA ARG A 305 -5.99 -16.11 5.19
C ARG A 305 -7.38 -15.62 4.85
N GLY A 306 -7.81 -15.80 3.61
CA GLY A 306 -9.12 -15.28 3.23
C GLY A 306 -9.61 -15.71 1.87
N LEU A 307 -10.83 -15.26 1.63
CA LEU A 307 -11.58 -15.44 0.40
C LEU A 307 -11.96 -14.06 -0.15
N ARG A 308 -11.66 -13.83 -1.43
CA ARG A 308 -12.17 -12.69 -2.21
C ARG A 308 -13.04 -13.22 -3.33
N LEU A 309 -14.28 -12.74 -3.39
CA LEU A 309 -15.22 -13.02 -4.47
C LEU A 309 -15.51 -11.71 -5.20
N ASN A 310 -15.22 -11.65 -6.49
CA ASN A 310 -15.48 -10.49 -7.32
C ASN A 310 -16.42 -10.88 -8.45
N LEU A 311 -17.59 -10.28 -8.51
CA LEU A 311 -18.59 -10.45 -9.54
C LEU A 311 -18.64 -9.19 -10.40
N SER A 312 -18.55 -9.36 -11.71
CA SER A 312 -18.78 -8.31 -12.70
C SER A 312 -19.80 -8.78 -13.74
N SER A 313 -20.90 -8.05 -13.87
CA SER A 313 -21.95 -8.32 -14.85
C SER A 313 -22.13 -7.11 -15.75
N ILE A 314 -22.12 -7.32 -17.05
CA ILE A 314 -22.23 -6.29 -18.07
C ILE A 314 -23.45 -6.61 -18.93
N LEU A 315 -24.40 -5.68 -19.00
CA LEU A 315 -25.54 -5.70 -19.88
C LEU A 315 -25.44 -4.58 -20.92
N ARG A 316 -25.37 -4.92 -22.19
CA ARG A 316 -25.44 -4.00 -23.32
C ARG A 316 -26.87 -3.98 -23.84
N PHE A 317 -27.48 -2.80 -23.94
CA PHE A 317 -28.89 -2.67 -24.35
C PHE A 317 -29.07 -2.74 -25.87
N ASP A 318 -28.00 -2.44 -26.60
CA ASP A 318 -27.95 -2.42 -28.06
C ASP A 318 -26.67 -3.07 -28.59
N ASP A 319 -26.67 -3.44 -29.88
CA ASP A 319 -25.52 -4.05 -30.54
C ASP A 319 -24.36 -3.06 -30.72
N ASP A 320 -24.65 -1.78 -30.86
CA ASP A 320 -23.66 -0.69 -30.96
C ASP A 320 -23.02 -0.32 -29.62
N SER A 321 -23.47 -0.95 -28.53
CA SER A 321 -23.01 -0.68 -27.16
C SER A 321 -23.10 0.80 -26.76
N ARG A 322 -24.12 1.51 -27.26
CA ARG A 322 -24.38 2.91 -26.89
C ARG A 322 -24.74 3.04 -25.43
N ALA A 323 -25.59 2.11 -24.95
CA ALA A 323 -26.00 2.03 -23.57
C ALA A 323 -25.51 0.72 -22.95
N LYS A 324 -24.81 0.83 -21.82
CA LYS A 324 -24.24 -0.30 -21.10
C LYS A 324 -24.45 -0.12 -19.59
N LEU A 325 -25.03 -1.13 -18.94
CA LEU A 325 -25.12 -1.22 -17.48
C LEU A 325 -24.06 -2.20 -16.97
N THR A 326 -23.26 -1.75 -16.03
CA THR A 326 -22.26 -2.59 -15.38
C THR A 326 -22.57 -2.67 -13.89
N TRP A 327 -22.70 -3.88 -13.37
CA TRP A 327 -22.78 -4.16 -11.95
C TRP A 327 -21.52 -4.87 -11.50
N THR A 328 -20.84 -4.31 -10.50
CA THR A 328 -19.66 -4.90 -9.88
C THR A 328 -19.94 -5.08 -8.40
N ALA A 329 -19.76 -6.29 -7.88
CA ALA A 329 -19.94 -6.59 -6.47
C ALA A 329 -18.77 -7.42 -5.94
N SER A 330 -18.41 -7.24 -4.68
CA SER A 330 -17.35 -8.01 -4.04
C SER A 330 -17.62 -8.29 -2.57
N LEU A 331 -17.21 -9.47 -2.17
CA LEU A 331 -17.09 -9.91 -0.79
C LEU A 331 -15.61 -10.25 -0.54
N ASN A 332 -14.98 -9.55 0.39
CA ASN A 332 -13.68 -9.92 0.93
C ASN A 332 -13.83 -10.25 2.42
N TYR A 333 -13.56 -11.48 2.77
CA TYR A 333 -13.57 -11.97 4.15
C TYR A 333 -12.23 -12.62 4.45
N ALA A 334 -11.59 -12.17 5.53
CA ALA A 334 -10.30 -12.71 5.92
C ALA A 334 -10.25 -12.98 7.43
N GLU A 335 -9.35 -13.87 7.81
CA GLU A 335 -8.88 -14.00 9.18
C GLU A 335 -7.44 -13.52 9.23
N GLN A 336 -7.17 -12.61 10.15
CA GLN A 336 -5.86 -12.06 10.44
C GLN A 336 -5.47 -12.50 11.86
N LEU A 337 -4.42 -13.30 11.99
CA LEU A 337 -3.94 -13.81 13.26
C LEU A 337 -2.52 -13.32 13.50
N GLY A 338 -2.34 -12.50 14.52
CA GLY A 338 -1.06 -12.13 15.07
C GLY A 338 -0.82 -12.86 16.40
N ARG A 339 0.38 -13.42 16.59
CA ARG A 339 0.85 -13.94 17.88
C ARG A 339 2.21 -13.33 18.17
N PHE A 340 2.41 -12.95 19.41
CA PHE A 340 3.67 -12.45 19.90
C PHE A 340 3.96 -13.03 21.27
N GLN A 341 5.16 -13.53 21.44
CA GLN A 341 5.67 -14.04 22.73
C GLN A 341 7.01 -13.37 23.03
N GLU A 342 7.22 -12.99 24.29
CA GLU A 342 8.48 -12.46 24.76
C GLU A 342 8.65 -12.74 26.27
N LEU A 343 9.83 -13.18 26.69
CA LEU A 343 10.20 -13.24 28.09
C LEU A 343 10.55 -11.82 28.57
N ILE A 344 9.76 -11.30 29.51
CA ILE A 344 9.94 -9.98 30.10
C ILE A 344 10.57 -10.14 31.49
N THR A 345 11.73 -9.51 31.69
CA THR A 345 12.41 -9.42 32.98
C THR A 345 12.45 -7.95 33.40
N ARG A 346 12.01 -7.64 34.62
CA ARG A 346 11.98 -6.30 35.17
C ARG A 346 13.09 -6.08 36.18
N ALA A 347 13.92 -5.09 35.94
CA ALA A 347 15.04 -4.74 36.81
C ALA A 347 14.60 -4.05 38.11
N ASP A 348 13.44 -3.39 38.09
CA ASP A 348 12.86 -2.61 39.19
C ASP A 348 12.04 -3.44 40.18
N GLY A 349 12.01 -4.77 40.02
CA GLY A 349 11.36 -5.70 40.91
C GLY A 349 9.88 -5.91 40.62
N ARG A 350 9.14 -6.40 41.63
CA ARG A 350 7.70 -6.64 41.50
C ARG A 350 6.95 -5.31 41.38
N PHE A 351 6.06 -5.23 40.41
CA PHE A 351 5.32 -4.01 40.12
C PHE A 351 3.82 -4.18 40.30
N PRO A 352 3.10 -3.11 40.69
CA PRO A 352 1.66 -3.12 40.85
C PRO A 352 0.93 -3.24 39.51
N LEU A 353 -0.11 -4.09 39.45
CA LEU A 353 -0.97 -4.32 38.32
C LEU A 353 -2.45 -4.20 38.69
N SER A 354 -3.26 -3.70 37.77
CA SER A 354 -4.71 -3.63 37.87
C SER A 354 -5.36 -4.24 36.63
N ASP A 355 -6.50 -4.91 36.80
CA ASP A 355 -7.35 -5.41 35.73
C ASP A 355 -8.59 -4.53 35.47
N ALA A 356 -8.64 -3.35 36.12
CA ALA A 356 -9.79 -2.44 35.99
C ALA A 356 -9.94 -1.92 34.58
N THR A 357 -11.17 -1.93 34.05
CA THR A 357 -11.56 -1.45 32.72
C THR A 357 -12.38 -0.16 32.75
N THR A 358 -12.65 0.33 33.95
CA THR A 358 -13.39 1.58 34.22
C THR A 358 -12.67 2.41 35.28
N ASP A 359 -13.03 3.67 35.41
CA ASP A 359 -12.55 4.56 36.47
C ASP A 359 -12.91 3.97 37.82
N THR A 360 -11.89 3.58 38.58
CA THR A 360 -12.09 2.97 39.90
C THR A 360 -10.81 3.03 40.75
N THR A 361 -10.97 2.90 42.08
CA THR A 361 -9.89 2.69 43.03
C THR A 361 -10.12 1.35 43.72
N LYS A 362 -9.21 0.40 43.57
CA LYS A 362 -9.31 -0.92 44.13
C LYS A 362 -7.95 -1.54 44.48
N PRO A 363 -7.91 -2.59 45.32
CA PRO A 363 -6.69 -3.37 45.50
C PRO A 363 -6.21 -3.94 44.15
N GLY A 364 -4.92 -3.78 43.86
CA GLY A 364 -4.21 -4.41 42.76
C GLY A 364 -3.44 -5.65 43.21
N ILE A 365 -2.67 -6.21 42.32
CA ILE A 365 -1.73 -7.31 42.62
C ILE A 365 -0.30 -6.89 42.32
N PHE A 366 0.67 -7.60 42.90
CA PHE A 366 2.09 -7.46 42.55
C PHE A 366 2.42 -8.48 41.45
N GLY A 367 2.77 -7.99 40.29
CA GLY A 367 3.23 -8.80 39.16
C GLY A 367 4.58 -9.45 39.41
N ASP A 368 4.88 -10.52 38.68
CA ASP A 368 6.15 -11.21 38.76
C ASP A 368 7.30 -10.40 38.10
N ILE A 369 8.52 -10.61 38.61
CA ILE A 369 9.73 -10.00 38.10
C ILE A 369 10.04 -10.51 36.70
N GLU A 370 9.79 -11.78 36.46
CA GLU A 370 10.00 -12.45 35.21
C GLU A 370 8.75 -13.23 34.82
N TYR A 371 8.28 -13.03 33.59
CA TYR A 371 7.13 -13.71 33.04
C TYR A 371 7.19 -13.79 31.52
N LEU A 372 6.53 -14.80 30.96
CA LEU A 372 6.41 -14.98 29.53
C LEU A 372 5.12 -14.31 29.02
N ASN A 373 5.24 -13.10 28.47
CA ASN A 373 4.09 -12.48 27.83
C ASN A 373 3.70 -13.26 26.59
N ARG A 374 2.40 -13.51 26.45
CA ARG A 374 1.78 -14.05 25.23
C ARG A 374 0.61 -13.19 24.83
N THR A 375 0.77 -12.50 23.70
CA THR A 375 -0.27 -11.67 23.11
C THR A 375 -0.77 -12.30 21.82
N ARG A 376 -2.08 -12.45 21.70
CA ARG A 376 -2.77 -12.87 20.48
C ARG A 376 -3.67 -11.75 19.99
N VAL A 377 -3.65 -11.49 18.67
CA VAL A 377 -4.55 -10.53 18.04
C VAL A 377 -5.25 -11.23 16.88
N GLN A 378 -6.57 -11.39 16.99
CA GLN A 378 -7.37 -11.99 15.94
C GLN A 378 -8.34 -10.97 15.37
N GLY A 379 -8.19 -10.68 14.08
CA GLY A 379 -9.12 -9.89 13.28
C GLY A 379 -9.91 -10.76 12.32
N LEU A 380 -11.17 -10.40 12.09
CA LEU A 380 -12.05 -10.98 11.08
C LEU A 380 -12.61 -9.83 10.21
N PRO A 381 -11.76 -9.16 9.39
CA PRO A 381 -12.21 -8.09 8.51
C PRO A 381 -13.15 -8.63 7.45
N LEU A 382 -14.28 -7.92 7.30
CA LEU A 382 -15.28 -8.10 6.28
C LEU A 382 -15.38 -6.80 5.48
N ASN A 383 -15.13 -6.88 4.18
CA ASN A 383 -15.32 -5.77 3.25
C ASN A 383 -16.37 -6.15 2.22
N LEU A 384 -17.40 -5.35 2.09
CA LEU A 384 -18.41 -5.48 1.05
C LEU A 384 -18.32 -4.27 0.11
N TYR A 385 -18.43 -4.55 -1.16
CA TYR A 385 -18.43 -3.53 -2.21
C TYR A 385 -19.51 -3.81 -3.23
N SER A 386 -20.22 -2.77 -3.67
CA SER A 386 -21.16 -2.85 -4.80
C SER A 386 -21.14 -1.54 -5.57
N ARG A 387 -21.03 -1.61 -6.89
CA ARG A 387 -21.11 -0.45 -7.80
C ARG A 387 -22.05 -0.78 -8.95
N LEU A 388 -22.99 0.11 -9.20
CA LEU A 388 -23.85 0.10 -10.38
C LEU A 388 -23.52 1.32 -11.23
N GLU A 389 -23.17 1.10 -12.50
CA GLU A 389 -22.75 2.14 -13.43
C GLU A 389 -23.48 2.02 -14.76
N LEU A 390 -24.12 3.10 -15.19
CA LEU A 390 -24.67 3.27 -16.53
C LEU A 390 -23.65 4.05 -17.38
N THR A 391 -23.25 3.48 -18.50
CA THR A 391 -22.47 4.18 -19.54
C THR A 391 -23.39 4.45 -20.71
N TYR A 392 -23.42 5.68 -21.20
CA TYR A 392 -24.21 6.08 -22.37
C TYR A 392 -23.38 6.89 -23.34
N LYS A 393 -23.33 6.47 -24.62
CA LYS A 393 -22.62 7.13 -25.69
C LYS A 393 -23.59 7.82 -26.64
N THR A 394 -23.32 9.06 -26.98
CA THR A 394 -24.15 9.83 -27.92
C THR A 394 -23.28 10.80 -28.74
N LEU A 395 -23.83 11.20 -29.90
CA LEU A 395 -23.26 12.26 -30.72
C LEU A 395 -24.19 13.47 -30.62
N PHE A 396 -23.62 14.61 -30.26
CA PHE A 396 -24.33 15.87 -30.18
C PHE A 396 -23.55 16.98 -30.91
N SER A 397 -24.13 17.58 -31.94
CA SER A 397 -23.53 18.66 -32.72
C SER A 397 -22.10 18.36 -33.24
N GLY A 398 -21.86 17.11 -33.69
CA GLY A 398 -20.53 16.67 -34.16
C GLY A 398 -19.53 16.27 -33.07
N THR A 399 -19.92 16.39 -31.81
CA THR A 399 -19.12 16.01 -30.65
C THR A 399 -19.58 14.65 -30.11
N SER A 400 -18.65 13.76 -29.82
CA SER A 400 -18.93 12.48 -29.17
C SER A 400 -18.90 12.68 -27.66
N HIS A 401 -19.98 12.27 -27.00
CA HIS A 401 -20.11 12.27 -25.53
C HIS A 401 -20.24 10.84 -25.00
N GLN A 402 -19.54 10.56 -23.91
CA GLN A 402 -19.68 9.32 -23.20
C GLN A 402 -19.93 9.61 -21.71
N PHE A 403 -21.17 9.49 -21.30
CA PHE A 403 -21.57 9.71 -19.93
C PHE A 403 -21.38 8.45 -19.10
N PHE A 404 -20.89 8.64 -17.87
CA PHE A 404 -20.82 7.64 -16.81
C PHE A 404 -21.59 8.15 -15.61
N VAL A 405 -22.62 7.43 -15.22
CA VAL A 405 -23.44 7.74 -14.03
C VAL A 405 -23.41 6.51 -13.14
N GLY A 406 -23.02 6.67 -11.91
CA GLY A 406 -22.93 5.52 -11.04
C GLY A 406 -23.13 5.80 -9.56
N THR A 407 -23.45 4.73 -8.86
CA THR A 407 -23.54 4.69 -7.40
C THR A 407 -22.66 3.58 -6.86
N GLU A 408 -22.10 3.80 -5.69
CA GLU A 408 -21.16 2.92 -5.03
C GLU A 408 -21.47 2.78 -3.55
N PHE A 409 -21.41 1.55 -3.05
CA PHE A 409 -21.57 1.21 -1.65
C PHE A 409 -20.32 0.45 -1.16
N ARG A 410 -19.80 0.83 0.00
CA ARG A 410 -18.73 0.13 0.72
C ARG A 410 -19.10 -0.07 2.17
N LEU A 411 -18.73 -1.23 2.71
CA LEU A 411 -18.81 -1.52 4.14
C LEU A 411 -17.53 -2.18 4.58
N ASP A 412 -16.91 -1.62 5.63
CA ASP A 412 -15.72 -2.13 6.27
C ASP A 412 -16.02 -2.42 7.75
N GLN A 413 -15.86 -3.66 8.19
CA GLN A 413 -16.13 -4.10 9.55
C GLN A 413 -15.12 -5.14 9.99
N ASN A 414 -14.80 -5.16 11.30
CA ASN A 414 -13.99 -6.23 11.89
C ASN A 414 -14.76 -6.89 13.04
N ARG A 415 -14.92 -8.21 13.02
CA ARG A 415 -15.67 -9.00 14.01
C ARG A 415 -14.77 -9.94 14.81
N GLY A 416 -13.44 -9.71 14.77
CA GLY A 416 -12.48 -10.56 15.47
C GLY A 416 -12.58 -10.48 16.99
N GLU A 417 -12.00 -11.48 17.62
CA GLU A 417 -11.82 -11.54 19.08
C GLU A 417 -10.97 -10.36 19.58
N GLY A 418 -10.16 -9.79 18.65
CA GLY A 418 -9.31 -8.65 18.95
C GLY A 418 -8.03 -9.02 19.67
N ARG A 419 -7.58 -8.12 20.55
CA ARG A 419 -6.34 -8.30 21.31
C ARG A 419 -6.64 -9.02 22.64
N VAL A 420 -5.95 -10.13 22.86
CA VAL A 420 -6.09 -10.97 24.05
C VAL A 420 -4.71 -11.23 24.64
N PHE A 421 -4.57 -10.99 25.93
CA PHE A 421 -3.38 -11.31 26.74
C PHE A 421 -3.77 -11.37 28.23
N ASN A 422 -2.89 -11.96 29.03
CA ASN A 422 -3.07 -11.95 30.47
C ASN A 422 -2.70 -10.56 31.03
N VAL A 423 -3.65 -9.87 31.65
CA VAL A 423 -3.42 -8.52 32.20
C VAL A 423 -2.40 -8.50 33.35
N PHE A 424 -2.12 -9.65 33.94
CA PHE A 424 -1.12 -9.82 34.99
C PHE A 424 0.26 -10.25 34.48
N GLU A 425 0.35 -10.54 33.16
CA GLU A 425 1.57 -10.76 32.39
C GLU A 425 1.56 -9.84 31.17
N PRO A 426 1.42 -8.52 31.36
CA PRO A 426 1.13 -7.60 30.25
C PRO A 426 2.29 -7.54 29.24
N PRO A 427 2.01 -7.21 27.97
CA PRO A 427 3.08 -6.86 27.03
C PRO A 427 3.88 -5.67 27.56
N ARG A 428 5.07 -5.45 27.02
CA ARG A 428 5.88 -4.29 27.43
C ARG A 428 5.06 -3.02 27.29
N GLN A 429 4.91 -2.34 28.42
CA GLN A 429 4.19 -1.09 28.47
C GLN A 429 5.12 0.05 28.13
N ASN A 430 4.60 0.98 27.36
CA ASN A 430 5.26 2.25 27.09
C ASN A 430 4.66 3.30 28.05
N TYR A 431 5.49 3.88 28.90
CA TYR A 431 5.18 5.13 29.65
C TYR A 431 3.99 5.10 30.61
N SER A 432 3.88 4.15 31.51
CA SER A 432 2.85 4.14 32.56
C SER A 432 1.40 4.04 32.05
N VAL A 433 1.19 3.89 30.75
CA VAL A 433 -0.13 3.67 30.18
C VAL A 433 -0.34 2.19 30.00
N GLY A 434 -1.32 1.64 30.70
CA GLY A 434 -1.70 0.24 30.61
C GLY A 434 -2.54 -0.06 29.37
N GLU A 435 -2.48 -1.29 28.92
CA GLU A 435 -3.37 -1.85 27.92
C GLU A 435 -4.32 -2.87 28.55
N ARG A 436 -5.45 -3.07 27.89
CA ARG A 436 -6.40 -4.12 28.25
C ARG A 436 -6.78 -4.91 27.01
N PRO A 437 -7.22 -6.17 27.15
CA PRO A 437 -7.84 -6.90 26.06
C PRO A 437 -8.97 -6.09 25.43
N ARG A 438 -9.09 -6.14 24.10
CA ARG A 438 -10.09 -5.38 23.35
C ARG A 438 -10.69 -6.23 22.24
N PRO A 439 -11.99 -6.56 22.29
CA PRO A 439 -12.70 -7.18 21.16
C PRO A 439 -12.81 -6.20 19.97
N PHE A 440 -12.55 -6.68 18.76
CA PHE A 440 -12.75 -5.86 17.56
C PHE A 440 -14.22 -5.79 17.14
N SER A 441 -15.03 -6.74 17.60
CA SER A 441 -16.49 -6.72 17.45
C SER A 441 -17.16 -5.47 18.04
N ASP A 442 -16.52 -4.82 19.01
CA ASP A 442 -17.03 -3.59 19.64
C ASP A 442 -16.81 -2.34 18.78
N VAL A 443 -16.05 -2.46 17.69
CA VAL A 443 -15.78 -1.36 16.75
C VAL A 443 -16.90 -1.30 15.72
N PRO A 444 -17.63 -0.17 15.62
CA PRO A 444 -18.69 0.00 14.63
C PRO A 444 -18.17 -0.10 13.19
N ALA A 445 -19.04 -0.56 12.28
CA ALA A 445 -18.72 -0.63 10.86
C ALA A 445 -18.57 0.78 10.25
N LEU A 446 -17.66 0.93 9.31
CA LEU A 446 -17.54 2.09 8.44
C LEU A 446 -18.29 1.82 7.14
N THR A 447 -19.26 2.69 6.81
CA THR A 447 -20.04 2.59 5.59
C THR A 447 -19.82 3.83 4.73
N GLN A 448 -19.67 3.64 3.43
CA GLN A 448 -19.48 4.74 2.48
C GLN A 448 -20.49 4.59 1.34
N LEU A 449 -21.10 5.72 0.95
CA LEU A 449 -21.95 5.83 -0.22
C LEU A 449 -21.34 6.86 -1.18
N GLY A 450 -21.09 6.46 -2.40
CA GLY A 450 -20.58 7.31 -3.47
C GLY A 450 -21.58 7.48 -4.61
N PHE A 451 -21.68 8.69 -5.15
CA PHE A 451 -22.40 9.00 -6.37
C PHE A 451 -21.49 9.77 -7.30
N TYR A 452 -21.47 9.44 -8.59
CA TYR A 452 -20.66 10.15 -9.56
C TYR A 452 -21.34 10.33 -10.90
N LEU A 453 -20.97 11.42 -11.56
CA LEU A 453 -21.30 11.76 -12.93
C LEU A 453 -20.01 12.19 -13.63
N GLU A 454 -19.75 11.65 -14.79
CA GLU A 454 -18.61 12.02 -15.64
C GLU A 454 -19.03 12.05 -17.11
N ASP A 455 -18.57 13.03 -17.87
CA ASP A 455 -18.64 13.09 -19.31
C ASP A 455 -17.26 13.06 -19.94
N ARG A 456 -17.06 12.16 -20.89
CA ARG A 456 -15.88 12.13 -21.76
C ARG A 456 -16.29 12.64 -23.12
N ILE A 457 -15.66 13.71 -23.52
CA ILE A 457 -15.95 14.46 -24.73
C ILE A 457 -14.82 14.24 -25.73
N ALA A 458 -15.16 13.85 -26.96
CA ALA A 458 -14.23 13.86 -28.08
C ALA A 458 -14.79 14.75 -29.18
N ALA A 459 -13.99 15.75 -29.59
CA ALA A 459 -14.36 16.77 -30.57
C ALA A 459 -13.18 17.04 -31.48
N GLU A 460 -13.47 17.66 -32.60
CA GLU A 460 -12.47 18.25 -33.50
C GLU A 460 -12.55 19.79 -33.40
N ILE A 461 -11.45 20.44 -33.06
CA ILE A 461 -11.32 21.88 -32.93
C ILE A 461 -10.24 22.37 -33.91
N LEU A 462 -10.61 23.20 -34.85
CA LEU A 462 -9.68 23.72 -35.90
C LEU A 462 -8.95 22.60 -36.66
N GLY A 463 -9.60 21.47 -36.93
CA GLY A 463 -8.99 20.32 -37.61
C GLY A 463 -8.06 19.49 -36.75
N LYS A 464 -8.09 19.67 -35.43
CA LYS A 464 -7.28 18.92 -34.45
C LYS A 464 -8.15 18.22 -33.43
N ASN A 465 -7.73 17.05 -32.96
CA ASN A 465 -8.44 16.27 -31.99
C ASN A 465 -8.38 16.93 -30.62
N PHE A 466 -9.54 17.07 -29.99
CA PHE A 466 -9.70 17.54 -28.62
C PHE A 466 -10.44 16.49 -27.79
N LEU A 467 -9.90 16.18 -26.61
CA LEU A 467 -10.48 15.25 -25.68
C LEU A 467 -10.63 15.93 -24.30
N ALA A 468 -11.78 15.78 -23.67
CA ALA A 468 -12.01 16.26 -22.32
C ALA A 468 -12.68 15.18 -21.47
N GLN A 469 -12.36 15.16 -20.19
CA GLN A 469 -13.01 14.33 -19.18
C GLN A 469 -13.35 15.23 -18.00
N ALA A 470 -14.64 15.47 -17.81
CA ALA A 470 -15.15 16.30 -16.72
C ALA A 470 -16.07 15.47 -15.83
N GLY A 471 -15.78 15.42 -14.54
CA GLY A 471 -16.54 14.61 -13.62
C GLY A 471 -16.67 15.21 -12.24
N VAL A 472 -17.68 14.80 -11.52
CA VAL A 472 -17.91 15.14 -10.13
C VAL A 472 -18.29 13.89 -9.36
N ARG A 473 -17.74 13.75 -8.15
CA ARG A 473 -18.08 12.67 -7.23
C ARG A 473 -18.48 13.23 -5.88
N PHE A 474 -19.54 12.68 -5.33
CA PHE A 474 -20.01 12.94 -3.97
C PHE A 474 -19.86 11.67 -3.13
N ASP A 475 -19.14 11.76 -2.04
CA ASP A 475 -18.97 10.66 -1.07
C ASP A 475 -19.59 11.04 0.26
N ASN A 476 -20.31 10.09 0.87
CA ASN A 476 -20.88 10.20 2.19
C ASN A 476 -20.37 9.06 3.08
N ILE A 477 -19.80 9.42 4.22
CA ILE A 477 -19.15 8.50 5.14
C ILE A 477 -20.00 8.39 6.42
N GLN A 478 -20.28 7.17 6.86
CA GLN A 478 -21.07 6.85 8.04
C GLN A 478 -20.23 6.03 9.04
N PRO A 479 -20.45 6.15 10.35
CA PRO A 479 -21.48 6.97 11.03
C PRO A 479 -21.15 8.46 11.08
N ARG A 480 -22.08 9.30 10.70
CA ARG A 480 -21.90 10.77 10.66
C ARG A 480 -21.57 11.39 12.01
N GLY A 481 -22.10 10.83 13.10
CA GLY A 481 -21.88 11.34 14.44
C GLY A 481 -20.43 11.30 14.93
N LEU A 482 -19.52 10.69 14.13
CA LEU A 482 -18.07 10.70 14.40
C LEU A 482 -17.35 11.90 13.77
N PHE A 483 -18.01 12.65 12.90
CA PHE A 483 -17.41 13.73 12.12
C PHE A 483 -17.99 15.07 12.54
N ASP A 484 -17.15 16.09 12.55
CA ASP A 484 -17.55 17.47 12.85
C ASP A 484 -18.33 18.07 11.66
N GLY A 485 -19.63 18.33 11.86
CA GLY A 485 -20.48 18.98 10.88
C GLY A 485 -20.54 18.26 9.53
N ALA A 486 -20.10 18.91 8.46
CA ALA A 486 -20.12 18.42 7.08
C ALA A 486 -18.98 17.43 6.74
N PHE A 487 -18.04 17.18 7.65
CA PHE A 487 -16.85 16.38 7.35
C PHE A 487 -17.10 14.89 7.05
N GLY A 488 -18.32 14.40 7.26
CA GLY A 488 -18.77 13.10 6.78
C GLY A 488 -19.17 13.06 5.30
N SER A 489 -19.13 14.19 4.57
CA SER A 489 -19.49 14.29 3.15
C SER A 489 -18.43 15.09 2.40
N ALA A 490 -18.13 14.66 1.17
CA ALA A 490 -17.11 15.27 0.32
C ALA A 490 -17.59 15.41 -1.12
N LEU A 491 -17.24 16.52 -1.77
CA LEU A 491 -17.43 16.75 -3.21
C LEU A 491 -16.06 16.82 -3.89
N SER A 492 -15.89 16.04 -4.97
CA SER A 492 -14.61 15.85 -5.65
C SER A 492 -14.76 16.14 -7.14
N PRO A 493 -14.61 17.41 -7.58
CA PRO A 493 -14.59 17.76 -9.00
C PRO A 493 -13.27 17.35 -9.64
N ARG A 494 -13.32 16.95 -10.93
CA ARG A 494 -12.16 16.50 -11.70
C ARG A 494 -12.29 16.90 -13.17
N LEU A 495 -11.18 17.36 -13.75
CA LEU A 495 -11.11 17.79 -15.15
C LEU A 495 -9.77 17.36 -15.75
N ASN A 496 -9.80 16.66 -16.85
CA ASN A 496 -8.65 16.38 -17.71
C ASN A 496 -8.96 16.87 -19.12
N LEU A 497 -8.00 17.52 -19.76
CA LEU A 497 -8.06 18.05 -21.12
C LEU A 497 -6.86 17.56 -21.91
N THR A 498 -7.08 17.23 -23.18
CA THR A 498 -6.01 16.82 -24.10
C THR A 498 -6.30 17.42 -25.48
N LEU A 499 -5.32 18.11 -26.05
CA LEU A 499 -5.43 18.78 -27.36
C LEU A 499 -4.27 18.34 -28.24
N GLU A 500 -4.56 17.88 -29.44
CA GLU A 500 -3.58 17.66 -30.48
C GLU A 500 -3.16 19.02 -31.07
N ILE A 501 -1.90 19.43 -30.86
CA ILE A 501 -1.35 20.68 -31.36
C ILE A 501 -0.78 20.52 -32.77
N LEU A 502 -0.05 19.43 -32.99
CA LEU A 502 0.51 18.99 -34.25
C LEU A 502 0.26 17.50 -34.42
N ASP A 503 0.33 16.97 -35.63
CA ASP A 503 0.15 15.55 -35.89
C ASP A 503 1.13 14.72 -35.06
N GLY A 504 0.59 13.93 -34.11
CA GLY A 504 1.35 13.13 -33.17
C GLY A 504 1.93 13.89 -31.98
N ILE A 505 1.62 15.19 -31.78
CA ILE A 505 2.01 15.95 -30.59
C ILE A 505 0.76 16.44 -29.86
N TRP A 506 0.64 16.02 -28.60
CA TRP A 506 -0.51 16.31 -27.75
C TRP A 506 -0.08 17.13 -26.54
N LEU A 507 -0.85 18.16 -26.24
CA LEU A 507 -0.79 18.90 -24.97
C LEU A 507 -1.91 18.43 -24.07
N ARG A 508 -1.61 18.11 -22.83
CA ARG A 508 -2.63 17.74 -21.83
C ARG A 508 -2.49 18.53 -20.55
N GLY A 509 -3.60 18.69 -19.85
CA GLY A 509 -3.64 19.33 -18.55
C GLY A 509 -4.77 18.75 -17.71
N GLY A 510 -4.60 18.77 -16.41
CA GLY A 510 -5.59 18.25 -15.49
C GLY A 510 -5.61 19.00 -14.16
N TYR A 511 -6.80 19.06 -13.58
CA TYR A 511 -7.05 19.58 -12.23
C TYR A 511 -8.13 18.75 -11.53
N GLY A 512 -7.92 18.40 -10.28
CA GLY A 512 -8.94 17.65 -9.55
C GLY A 512 -8.74 17.60 -8.06
N VAL A 513 -9.82 17.28 -7.37
CA VAL A 513 -9.86 17.02 -5.93
C VAL A 513 -10.23 15.56 -5.70
N THR A 514 -9.52 14.91 -4.80
CA THR A 514 -9.76 13.55 -4.37
C THR A 514 -9.77 13.44 -2.86
N VAL A 515 -10.51 12.48 -2.30
CA VAL A 515 -10.64 12.32 -0.85
C VAL A 515 -10.46 10.89 -0.42
N LYS A 516 -9.95 10.71 0.81
CA LYS A 516 -9.77 9.41 1.46
C LYS A 516 -10.42 9.43 2.84
N SER A 517 -11.22 8.41 3.12
CA SER A 517 -11.84 8.19 4.43
C SER A 517 -10.80 7.79 5.50
N PRO A 518 -11.04 8.11 6.77
CA PRO A 518 -10.27 7.52 7.87
C PRO A 518 -10.51 6.01 7.97
N THR A 519 -9.55 5.29 8.53
CA THR A 519 -9.68 3.87 8.86
C THR A 519 -10.43 3.67 10.18
N LEU A 520 -10.90 2.45 10.45
CA LEU A 520 -11.58 2.12 11.72
C LEU A 520 -10.71 2.42 12.96
N SER A 521 -9.41 2.21 12.86
CA SER A 521 -8.50 2.46 13.96
C SER A 521 -8.27 3.95 14.24
N GLN A 522 -8.31 4.78 13.20
CA GLN A 522 -8.23 6.23 13.35
C GLN A 522 -9.50 6.82 13.95
N LEU A 523 -10.67 6.22 13.65
CA LEU A 523 -11.97 6.62 14.19
C LEU A 523 -12.22 6.08 15.59
N PHE A 524 -11.75 4.88 15.88
CA PHE A 524 -12.00 4.14 17.11
C PHE A 524 -10.68 3.65 17.74
N PRO A 525 -9.78 4.56 18.14
CA PRO A 525 -8.53 4.19 18.78
C PRO A 525 -8.77 3.47 20.12
N ASP A 526 -7.78 2.72 20.60
CA ASP A 526 -7.84 1.99 21.85
C ASP A 526 -7.89 2.94 23.04
N ARG A 527 -8.73 2.60 24.03
CA ARG A 527 -8.75 3.28 25.34
C ARG A 527 -7.39 3.19 26.01
N LYS A 528 -7.04 4.23 26.78
CA LYS A 528 -5.80 4.32 27.54
C LYS A 528 -6.12 4.22 29.01
N TYR A 529 -5.38 3.35 29.72
CA TYR A 529 -5.57 3.06 31.12
C TYR A 529 -4.37 3.55 31.91
N PHE A 530 -4.60 4.48 32.83
CA PHE A 530 -3.58 5.00 33.73
C PHE A 530 -3.78 4.37 35.10
N ASP A 531 -2.90 3.43 35.45
CA ASP A 531 -2.94 2.71 36.73
C ASP A 531 -2.05 3.45 37.75
N LEU A 532 -2.67 4.35 38.51
CA LEU A 532 -1.99 5.25 39.45
C LEU A 532 -1.93 4.59 40.85
N VAL A 533 -0.71 4.38 41.33
CA VAL A 533 -0.48 3.71 42.62
C VAL A 533 -0.66 4.72 43.78
N GLY A 534 -1.73 4.59 44.52
CA GLY A 534 -2.03 5.45 45.68
C GLY A 534 -1.45 4.91 46.98
N PHE A 535 -1.19 3.60 47.06
CA PHE A 535 -0.54 2.94 48.20
C PHE A 535 0.21 1.72 47.71
N ASN A 536 1.39 1.46 48.27
CA ASN A 536 2.21 0.32 47.92
C ASN A 536 2.90 -0.21 49.20
N TYR A 537 2.43 -1.34 49.69
CA TYR A 537 3.01 -2.04 50.82
C TYR A 537 3.33 -3.48 50.41
N PHE A 538 4.58 -3.72 50.19
CA PHE A 538 5.10 -5.06 49.86
C PHE A 538 5.71 -5.69 51.11
N ALA A 539 5.22 -6.88 51.47
CA ALA A 539 5.73 -7.71 52.57
C ALA A 539 6.16 -9.07 52.01
N PRO A 540 7.14 -9.78 52.66
CA PRO A 540 7.52 -11.15 52.30
C PRO A 540 6.32 -12.09 52.28
N ASN A 541 5.48 -12.02 53.33
CA ASN A 541 4.24 -12.76 53.42
C ASN A 541 3.19 -12.18 52.45
N PRO A 542 2.70 -12.94 51.46
CA PRO A 542 1.68 -12.48 50.53
C PRO A 542 0.39 -11.99 51.19
N ALA A 543 0.00 -12.59 52.33
CA ALA A 543 -1.22 -12.20 53.05
C ALA A 543 -1.15 -10.78 53.66
N GLU A 544 0.03 -10.24 53.84
CA GLU A 544 0.30 -8.92 54.43
C GLU A 544 0.52 -7.84 53.35
N ARG A 545 0.44 -8.17 52.07
CA ARG A 545 0.64 -7.23 50.95
C ARG A 545 -0.62 -6.46 50.66
N LEU A 546 -0.46 -5.17 50.37
CA LEU A 546 -1.55 -4.37 49.86
C LEU A 546 -1.00 -3.31 48.87
N VAL A 547 -1.54 -3.27 47.70
CA VAL A 547 -1.36 -2.17 46.78
C VAL A 547 -2.73 -1.62 46.39
N MET A 548 -2.91 -0.30 46.50
CA MET A 548 -4.14 0.39 46.07
C MET A 548 -3.84 1.14 44.76
N ILE A 549 -4.62 0.83 43.74
CA ILE A 549 -4.46 1.39 42.41
C ILE A 549 -5.76 2.12 42.02
N THR A 550 -5.58 3.36 41.56
CA THR A 550 -6.64 4.11 40.89
C THR A 550 -6.42 4.00 39.40
N THR A 551 -7.31 3.31 38.70
CA THR A 551 -7.32 3.27 37.26
C THR A 551 -8.15 4.46 36.74
N ARG A 552 -7.58 5.23 35.84
CA ARG A 552 -8.25 6.28 35.06
C ARG A 552 -8.26 5.90 33.60
N VAL A 553 -9.42 6.03 32.96
CA VAL A 553 -9.63 5.62 31.57
C VAL A 553 -9.78 6.85 30.70
N VAL A 554 -8.98 6.94 29.66
CA VAL A 554 -9.03 8.01 28.65
C VAL A 554 -9.42 7.41 27.31
N GLU A 555 -10.46 7.98 26.66
CA GLU A 555 -10.83 7.68 25.30
C GLU A 555 -10.15 8.64 24.33
N PRO A 556 -9.15 8.22 23.54
CA PRO A 556 -8.41 9.11 22.63
C PRO A 556 -9.16 9.33 21.32
N LYS A 557 -10.47 9.56 21.41
CA LYS A 557 -11.35 9.80 20.28
C LYS A 557 -11.25 11.26 19.84
N ASN A 558 -10.93 11.50 18.57
CA ASN A 558 -10.89 12.83 18.01
C ASN A 558 -12.28 13.26 17.53
N PRO A 559 -12.93 14.25 18.19
CA PRO A 559 -14.24 14.74 17.78
C PRO A 559 -14.20 15.52 16.46
N HIS A 560 -13.00 15.99 16.03
CA HIS A 560 -12.78 16.76 14.81
C HIS A 560 -12.21 15.90 13.66
N SER A 561 -12.40 14.59 13.72
CA SER A 561 -12.00 13.68 12.64
C SER A 561 -12.71 14.04 11.34
N ARG A 562 -11.94 14.01 10.23
CA ARG A 562 -12.45 14.28 8.88
C ARG A 562 -11.72 13.40 7.86
N TYR A 563 -12.29 13.29 6.66
CA TYR A 563 -11.53 12.77 5.53
C TYR A 563 -10.31 13.67 5.27
N PHE A 564 -9.27 13.14 4.68
CA PHE A 564 -8.19 13.95 4.12
C PHE A 564 -8.35 14.05 2.60
N SER A 565 -7.89 15.17 2.04
CA SER A 565 -8.12 15.49 0.63
C SER A 565 -6.81 15.82 -0.07
N ALA A 566 -6.73 15.52 -1.36
CA ALA A 566 -5.65 15.93 -2.22
C ALA A 566 -6.19 16.79 -3.37
N THR A 567 -5.53 17.94 -3.58
CA THR A 567 -5.70 18.77 -4.77
C THR A 567 -4.53 18.49 -5.71
N LYS A 568 -4.83 18.14 -6.94
CA LYS A 568 -3.87 17.75 -7.97
C LYS A 568 -3.95 18.65 -9.17
N SER A 569 -2.80 18.99 -9.74
CA SER A 569 -2.69 19.66 -11.02
C SER A 569 -1.53 19.07 -11.82
N GLU A 570 -1.72 18.91 -13.11
CA GLU A 570 -0.69 18.43 -14.02
C GLU A 570 -0.77 19.09 -15.38
N ILE A 571 0.38 19.17 -16.04
CA ILE A 571 0.53 19.54 -17.44
C ILE A 571 1.52 18.59 -18.11
N GLY A 572 1.24 18.14 -19.30
CA GLY A 572 2.10 17.20 -20.01
C GLY A 572 2.10 17.39 -21.52
N VAL A 573 3.14 16.87 -22.14
CA VAL A 573 3.28 16.79 -23.60
C VAL A 573 3.55 15.34 -23.96
N ASP A 574 2.76 14.83 -24.90
CA ASP A 574 2.94 13.50 -25.47
C ASP A 574 3.35 13.62 -26.94
N LEU A 575 4.34 12.84 -27.34
CA LEU A 575 4.87 12.75 -28.70
C LEU A 575 4.71 11.33 -29.22
N SER A 576 4.19 11.15 -30.42
CA SER A 576 4.12 9.86 -31.11
C SER A 576 4.37 10.06 -32.60
N ILE A 577 5.64 10.07 -33.03
CA ILE A 577 6.08 10.35 -34.40
C ILE A 577 7.13 9.33 -34.82
N GLY A 578 6.98 8.73 -36.00
CA GLY A 578 8.00 7.86 -36.61
C GLY A 578 8.36 6.62 -35.77
N GLY A 579 7.46 6.13 -34.95
CA GLY A 579 7.71 5.01 -34.02
C GLY A 579 8.38 5.42 -32.69
N ILE A 580 8.73 6.68 -32.50
CA ILE A 580 9.18 7.25 -31.23
C ILE A 580 7.93 7.63 -30.43
N SER A 581 7.88 7.17 -29.17
CA SER A 581 6.88 7.62 -28.19
C SER A 581 7.59 8.30 -27.04
N ALA A 582 7.20 9.53 -26.74
CA ALA A 582 7.75 10.25 -25.59
C ALA A 582 6.63 10.92 -24.80
N ASN A 583 6.79 10.98 -23.50
CA ASN A 583 5.88 11.65 -22.58
C ASN A 583 6.68 12.44 -21.55
N VAL A 584 6.32 13.70 -21.33
CA VAL A 584 6.88 14.56 -20.29
C VAL A 584 5.73 15.17 -19.51
N VAL A 585 5.73 15.00 -18.19
CA VAL A 585 4.68 15.51 -17.31
C VAL A 585 5.27 16.25 -16.13
N ALA A 586 4.80 17.48 -15.91
CA ALA A 586 5.01 18.22 -14.68
C ALA A 586 3.73 18.14 -13.83
N PHE A 587 3.89 17.88 -12.53
CA PHE A 587 2.74 17.74 -11.62
C PHE A 587 2.99 18.42 -10.28
N ARG A 588 1.90 18.75 -9.61
CA ARG A 588 1.86 19.25 -8.25
C ARG A 588 0.65 18.68 -7.52
N GLU A 589 0.90 18.14 -6.33
CA GLU A 589 -0.11 17.54 -5.46
C GLU A 589 0.00 18.12 -4.06
N ASN A 590 -1.13 18.48 -3.48
CA ASN A 590 -1.22 18.97 -2.10
C ASN A 590 -2.26 18.12 -1.36
N THR A 591 -1.81 17.28 -0.45
CA THR A 591 -2.67 16.50 0.45
C THR A 591 -2.80 17.23 1.77
N ALA A 592 -3.99 17.67 2.10
CA ALA A 592 -4.32 18.38 3.30
C ALA A 592 -4.99 17.48 4.35
N GLY A 593 -4.57 17.64 5.62
CA GLY A 593 -5.18 16.94 6.74
C GLY A 593 -4.92 15.44 6.78
N ALA A 594 -3.81 14.95 6.22
CA ALA A 594 -3.41 13.57 6.39
C ALA A 594 -3.24 13.22 7.88
N PHE A 595 -3.53 11.94 8.21
CA PHE A 595 -3.51 11.53 9.61
C PHE A 595 -2.11 11.51 10.20
N GLY A 596 -2.01 12.08 11.41
CA GLY A 596 -0.89 12.00 12.33
C GLY A 596 -1.33 11.47 13.68
N ILE A 597 -0.37 11.33 14.57
CA ILE A 597 -0.62 11.06 15.99
C ILE A 597 -0.10 12.26 16.76
N ASN A 598 -0.97 12.84 17.58
CA ASN A 598 -0.61 13.90 18.51
C ASN A 598 -0.60 13.36 19.93
N ARG A 599 0.48 13.62 20.67
CA ARG A 599 0.61 13.23 22.07
C ARG A 599 0.11 14.38 22.94
N LEU A 600 -1.04 14.15 23.57
CA LEU A 600 -1.73 15.14 24.39
C LEU A 600 -1.45 14.90 25.88
N PRO A 601 -1.18 15.93 26.68
CA PRO A 601 -1.10 15.82 28.12
C PRO A 601 -2.48 15.56 28.72
N VAL A 602 -2.51 14.86 29.84
CA VAL A 602 -3.70 14.63 30.66
C VAL A 602 -3.37 14.80 32.14
N VAL A 603 -4.24 15.46 32.84
CA VAL A 603 -4.12 15.68 34.29
C VAL A 603 -5.16 14.82 35.01
N LEU A 604 -4.68 13.91 35.85
CA LEU A 604 -5.49 12.90 36.51
C LEU A 604 -5.32 13.02 38.03
N THR A 605 -6.40 12.93 38.78
CA THR A 605 -6.39 12.96 40.25
C THR A 605 -6.64 11.58 40.83
N TYR A 606 -5.96 11.25 41.92
CA TYR A 606 -6.12 9.97 42.61
C TYR A 606 -5.84 10.12 44.09
N PRO A 607 -6.50 9.29 44.97
CA PRO A 607 -6.23 9.29 46.38
C PRO A 607 -4.88 8.65 46.72
N ARG A 608 -4.10 9.33 47.51
CA ARG A 608 -2.96 8.72 48.24
C ARG A 608 -3.40 8.27 49.61
N PHE A 609 -2.93 7.10 49.97
CA PHE A 609 -3.27 6.50 51.29
C PHE A 609 -2.03 6.49 52.15
N ARG A 610 -2.27 6.59 53.46
CA ARG A 610 -1.27 6.39 54.51
C ARG A 610 -1.57 5.10 55.30
N LEU A 611 -0.52 4.49 55.79
CA LEU A 611 -0.60 3.35 56.68
C LEU A 611 -1.22 3.79 58.01
N VAL A 612 -2.21 3.05 58.48
CA VAL A 612 -2.81 3.21 59.82
C VAL A 612 -2.27 2.13 60.76
N SER A 613 -2.35 0.85 60.36
CA SER A 613 -1.81 -0.26 61.10
C SER A 613 -1.37 -1.40 60.16
N ALA A 614 -0.39 -2.21 60.54
CA ALA A 614 0.09 -3.36 59.78
C ALA A 614 0.01 -4.62 60.66
N PRO A 615 -1.18 -5.22 60.83
CA PRO A 615 -1.35 -6.41 61.64
C PRO A 615 -0.73 -7.64 60.95
N ALA A 616 -0.13 -8.53 61.75
CA ALA A 616 0.47 -9.76 61.24
C ALA A 616 -0.56 -10.69 60.60
N GLY A 617 -0.24 -11.29 59.47
CA GLY A 617 -1.04 -12.29 58.79
C GLY A 617 -2.24 -11.76 58.00
N ARG A 618 -2.43 -10.42 57.90
CA ARG A 618 -3.51 -9.79 57.12
C ARG A 618 -3.04 -8.48 56.48
N PRO A 619 -3.73 -8.00 55.42
CA PRO A 619 -3.36 -6.72 54.74
C PRO A 619 -3.37 -5.54 55.72
N PRO A 620 -2.54 -4.50 55.51
CA PRO A 620 -2.51 -3.31 56.34
C PRO A 620 -3.83 -2.51 56.24
N GLU A 621 -4.15 -1.84 57.34
CA GLU A 621 -5.23 -0.87 57.39
C GLU A 621 -4.72 0.49 56.87
N ILE A 622 -5.50 1.13 56.03
CA ILE A 622 -5.10 2.37 55.37
C ILE A 622 -6.19 3.43 55.50
N ALA A 623 -5.78 4.69 55.42
CA ALA A 623 -6.69 5.83 55.36
C ALA A 623 -6.25 6.77 54.25
N VAL A 624 -7.19 7.51 53.65
CA VAL A 624 -6.85 8.56 52.67
C VAL A 624 -6.03 9.65 53.33
N ALA A 625 -4.86 9.94 52.78
CA ALA A 625 -3.97 10.97 53.29
C ALA A 625 -4.14 12.30 52.55
N ALA A 626 -4.28 12.22 51.21
CA ALA A 626 -4.41 13.36 50.31
C ALA A 626 -5.00 12.93 48.95
N ILE A 627 -5.44 13.89 48.18
CA ILE A 627 -5.67 13.73 46.72
C ILE A 627 -4.43 14.27 46.00
N ASP A 628 -3.78 13.39 45.22
CA ASP A 628 -2.61 13.77 44.43
C ASP A 628 -2.98 13.96 42.97
N THR A 629 -2.11 14.65 42.24
CA THR A 629 -2.28 14.93 40.80
C THR A 629 -1.15 14.30 40.01
N PHE A 630 -1.53 13.52 39.00
CA PHE A 630 -0.63 12.92 38.04
C PHE A 630 -0.79 13.60 36.69
N ILE A 631 0.32 14.02 36.09
CA ILE A 631 0.36 14.52 34.73
C ILE A 631 0.86 13.37 33.85
N GLY A 632 0.01 12.88 32.98
CA GLY A 632 0.32 11.85 32.01
C GLY A 632 0.23 12.38 30.58
N ALA A 633 0.42 11.48 29.61
CA ALA A 633 0.20 11.77 28.20
C ALA A 633 -0.40 10.58 27.49
N TYR A 634 -1.19 10.84 26.47
CA TYR A 634 -1.76 9.81 25.60
C TYR A 634 -1.71 10.24 24.13
N ASP A 635 -1.64 9.27 23.23
CA ASP A 635 -1.60 9.49 21.80
C ASP A 635 -3.02 9.45 21.23
N MET A 636 -3.35 10.43 20.37
CA MET A 636 -4.64 10.58 19.69
C MET A 636 -4.42 10.76 18.18
N PRO A 637 -5.16 10.03 17.31
CA PRO A 637 -5.15 10.28 15.87
C PRO A 637 -5.76 11.66 15.54
N VAL A 638 -5.05 12.44 14.73
CA VAL A 638 -5.46 13.79 14.31
C VAL A 638 -5.22 14.03 12.83
N ASN A 639 -6.01 14.90 12.21
CA ASN A 639 -5.79 15.38 10.84
C ASN A 639 -4.84 16.58 10.86
N SER A 640 -3.55 16.34 11.02
CA SER A 640 -2.58 17.42 11.28
C SER A 640 -1.53 17.63 10.19
N ARG A 641 -1.43 16.71 9.23
CA ARG A 641 -0.32 16.72 8.28
C ARG A 641 -0.72 17.19 6.92
N ASP A 642 0.09 18.12 6.38
CA ASP A 642 0.03 18.51 4.98
C ASP A 642 1.23 17.92 4.24
N ILE A 643 0.96 17.29 3.08
CA ILE A 643 1.96 16.64 2.24
C ILE A 643 1.93 17.33 0.87
N PHE A 644 3.06 17.90 0.48
CA PHE A 644 3.27 18.52 -0.82
C PHE A 644 4.18 17.61 -1.64
N SER A 645 3.76 17.25 -2.83
CA SER A 645 4.56 16.52 -3.80
C SER A 645 4.52 17.25 -5.14
N GLU A 646 5.68 17.45 -5.72
CA GLU A 646 5.82 18.03 -7.07
C GLU A 646 6.94 17.32 -7.82
N GLY A 647 6.85 17.29 -9.13
CA GLY A 647 7.88 16.63 -9.92
C GLY A 647 7.71 16.74 -11.40
N LEU A 648 8.69 16.15 -12.07
CA LEU A 648 8.77 16.00 -13.53
C LEU A 648 8.98 14.51 -13.82
N GLU A 649 8.16 13.94 -14.68
CA GLU A 649 8.27 12.56 -15.17
C GLU A 649 8.56 12.57 -16.67
N LEU A 650 9.43 11.66 -17.11
CA LEU A 650 9.79 11.43 -18.51
C LEU A 650 9.70 9.94 -18.82
N THR A 651 9.08 9.62 -19.95
CA THR A 651 9.19 8.31 -20.58
C THR A 651 9.51 8.50 -22.06
N LEU A 652 10.45 7.72 -22.59
CA LEU A 652 10.86 7.73 -23.99
C LEU A 652 11.03 6.29 -24.46
N ASP A 653 10.23 5.90 -25.44
CA ASP A 653 10.34 4.63 -26.13
C ASP A 653 10.87 4.87 -27.55
N LEU A 654 11.96 4.23 -27.87
CA LEU A 654 12.53 4.29 -29.23
C LEU A 654 12.12 3.03 -30.02
N PRO A 655 11.94 3.17 -31.35
CA PRO A 655 11.68 2.03 -32.20
C PRO A 655 12.82 1.01 -32.14
N GLU A 656 12.50 -0.25 -32.40
CA GLU A 656 13.51 -1.31 -32.44
C GLU A 656 14.61 -0.97 -33.48
N TRP A 657 15.85 -0.92 -33.04
CA TRP A 657 17.00 -0.78 -33.92
C TRP A 657 17.23 -2.11 -34.63
N SER A 658 16.74 -2.20 -35.87
CA SER A 658 16.65 -3.42 -36.67
C SER A 658 17.98 -4.14 -36.87
N ALA A 659 19.11 -3.40 -36.98
CA ALA A 659 20.44 -3.97 -37.19
C ALA A 659 20.89 -4.89 -36.04
N VAL A 660 20.52 -4.56 -34.81
CA VAL A 660 20.86 -5.30 -33.57
C VAL A 660 19.62 -5.85 -32.86
N ARG A 661 18.43 -5.64 -33.44
CA ARG A 661 17.12 -6.09 -32.88
C ARG A 661 16.94 -5.71 -31.42
N THR A 662 17.30 -4.47 -31.13
CA THR A 662 17.32 -3.94 -29.76
C THR A 662 16.29 -2.81 -29.64
N SER A 663 15.37 -2.94 -28.70
CA SER A 663 14.49 -1.86 -28.26
C SER A 663 15.09 -1.12 -27.07
N LEU A 664 14.84 0.18 -27.00
CA LEU A 664 15.35 1.06 -25.95
C LEU A 664 14.18 1.80 -25.31
N ASN A 665 14.09 1.71 -24.00
CA ASN A 665 13.19 2.49 -23.17
C ASN A 665 14.00 3.30 -22.15
N LEU A 666 13.71 4.61 -22.04
CA LEU A 666 14.26 5.51 -21.03
C LEU A 666 13.12 6.05 -20.19
N THR A 667 13.21 5.86 -18.88
CA THR A 667 12.32 6.53 -17.92
C THR A 667 13.13 7.39 -16.97
N GLY A 668 12.54 8.51 -16.52
CA GLY A 668 13.19 9.38 -15.55
C GLY A 668 12.15 10.11 -14.71
N ALA A 669 12.51 10.45 -13.49
CA ALA A 669 11.66 11.27 -12.63
C ALA A 669 12.49 12.12 -11.69
N TYR A 670 12.12 13.38 -11.56
CA TYR A 670 12.48 14.26 -10.47
C TYR A 670 11.28 14.42 -9.54
N LEU A 671 11.42 14.05 -8.29
CA LEU A 671 10.38 14.11 -7.28
C LEU A 671 10.87 14.94 -6.10
N ARG A 672 10.03 15.85 -5.62
CA ARG A 672 10.24 16.58 -4.37
C ARG A 672 9.00 16.42 -3.51
N SER A 673 9.19 15.95 -2.28
CA SER A 673 8.11 15.73 -1.33
C SER A 673 8.43 16.41 0.00
N ARG A 674 7.44 17.12 0.55
CA ARG A 674 7.55 17.84 1.82
C ARG A 674 6.35 17.51 2.68
N VAL A 675 6.57 17.15 3.93
CA VAL A 675 5.53 16.97 4.95
C VAL A 675 5.73 17.97 6.08
N ILE A 676 4.62 18.55 6.54
CA ILE A 676 4.60 19.45 7.70
C ILE A 676 3.50 18.96 8.63
N ASP A 677 3.83 18.83 9.93
CA ASP A 677 2.86 18.56 10.97
C ASP A 677 2.40 19.91 11.58
N ASN A 678 1.15 20.24 11.34
CA ASN A 678 0.54 21.51 11.80
C ASN A 678 -0.11 21.38 13.17
N SER A 679 0.00 20.23 13.86
CA SER A 679 -0.53 20.07 15.21
C SER A 679 0.31 20.82 16.23
N LEU A 680 -0.31 21.24 17.32
CA LEU A 680 0.42 21.71 18.50
C LEU A 680 1.30 20.57 19.03
N PHE A 681 2.54 20.85 19.28
CA PHE A 681 3.45 19.91 19.90
C PHE A 681 3.55 20.18 21.41
N PHE A 682 3.18 19.19 22.21
CA PHE A 682 3.32 19.22 23.66
C PHE A 682 4.62 18.53 24.06
N ASN A 683 5.50 19.21 24.80
CA ASN A 683 6.76 18.63 25.26
C ASN A 683 6.53 17.67 26.43
N THR A 684 5.88 16.55 26.13
CA THR A 684 5.52 15.53 27.11
C THR A 684 6.71 14.70 27.58
N ASP A 685 7.88 14.82 26.98
CA ASP A 685 9.08 14.10 27.39
C ASP A 685 9.54 14.48 28.80
N VAL A 686 9.19 15.67 29.26
CA VAL A 686 9.44 16.13 30.63
C VAL A 686 8.70 15.30 31.69
N ILE A 687 7.62 14.61 31.32
CA ILE A 687 6.86 13.75 32.24
C ILE A 687 7.70 12.57 32.76
N PHE A 688 8.68 12.13 31.97
CA PHE A 688 9.54 10.97 32.27
C PHE A 688 10.80 11.36 33.05
N GLY A 689 10.95 12.64 33.42
CA GLY A 689 12.03 13.11 34.26
C GLY A 689 11.89 12.62 35.72
N THR A 690 12.96 12.73 36.48
CA THR A 690 13.01 12.35 37.92
C THR A 690 12.13 13.21 38.82
N THR A 691 11.77 14.41 38.34
CA THR A 691 10.90 15.35 39.04
C THR A 691 9.64 15.60 38.24
N PRO A 692 8.44 15.44 38.83
CA PRO A 692 7.20 15.73 38.11
C PRO A 692 7.19 17.18 37.59
N PRO A 693 6.83 17.40 36.32
CA PRO A 693 6.82 18.73 35.74
C PRO A 693 5.74 19.62 36.40
N ASN A 694 6.04 20.89 36.56
CA ASN A 694 5.02 21.87 36.98
C ASN A 694 4.16 22.35 35.82
N ARG A 695 4.67 22.22 34.61
CA ARG A 695 4.02 22.60 33.36
C ARG A 695 4.59 21.82 32.20
N ILE A 696 3.82 21.73 31.11
CA ILE A 696 4.24 21.15 29.84
C ILE A 696 4.26 22.22 28.78
N ASP A 697 5.42 22.57 28.26
CA ASP A 697 5.56 23.59 27.23
C ASP A 697 4.92 23.11 25.90
N VAL A 698 4.29 24.08 25.21
CA VAL A 698 3.56 23.87 23.96
C VAL A 698 4.22 24.66 22.83
N PHE A 699 4.41 24.03 21.70
CA PHE A 699 5.00 24.59 20.49
C PHE A 699 4.00 24.60 19.34
N GLN A 700 4.15 25.50 18.39
CA GLN A 700 3.18 25.75 17.32
C GLN A 700 3.07 24.60 16.30
N SER A 701 4.13 23.82 16.10
CA SER A 701 4.19 22.77 15.07
C SER A 701 5.02 21.58 15.53
N GLY A 702 4.68 20.39 15.07
CA GLY A 702 5.46 19.18 15.26
C GLY A 702 6.72 19.09 14.37
N GLY A 703 6.94 20.07 13.48
CA GLY A 703 8.05 20.03 12.53
C GLY A 703 7.67 19.36 11.21
N GLY A 704 8.66 18.82 10.50
CA GLY A 704 8.42 18.21 9.19
C GLY A 704 9.66 17.60 8.56
N ARG A 705 9.56 17.29 7.28
CA ARG A 705 10.65 16.71 6.47
C ARG A 705 10.45 17.04 5.00
N GLU A 706 11.55 17.18 4.26
CA GLU A 706 11.57 17.31 2.82
C GLU A 706 12.56 16.29 2.24
N SER A 707 12.19 15.65 1.15
CA SER A 707 13.04 14.73 0.39
C SER A 707 12.99 15.06 -1.08
N GLN A 708 14.11 14.87 -1.77
CA GLN A 708 14.21 15.00 -3.22
C GLN A 708 14.83 13.72 -3.80
N LEU A 709 14.36 13.33 -4.97
CA LEU A 709 14.81 12.15 -5.69
C LEU A 709 14.88 12.46 -7.19
N LEU A 710 16.05 12.26 -7.81
CA LEU A 710 16.21 12.25 -9.26
C LEU A 710 16.73 10.90 -9.68
N THR A 711 15.96 10.20 -10.51
CA THR A 711 16.32 8.89 -11.04
C THR A 711 16.17 8.84 -12.56
N THR A 712 17.00 8.04 -13.21
CA THR A 712 16.84 7.63 -14.60
C THR A 712 17.03 6.12 -14.72
N SER A 713 16.23 5.48 -15.56
CA SER A 713 16.33 4.05 -15.86
C SER A 713 16.40 3.86 -17.36
N LEU A 714 17.44 3.22 -17.84
CA LEU A 714 17.65 2.89 -19.23
C LEU A 714 17.56 1.37 -19.40
N ARG A 715 16.65 0.93 -20.27
CA ARG A 715 16.41 -0.49 -20.50
C ARG A 715 16.64 -0.84 -21.96
N PHE A 716 17.41 -1.88 -22.17
CA PHE A 716 17.69 -2.47 -23.47
C PHE A 716 17.10 -3.87 -23.52
N ILE A 717 16.37 -4.20 -24.60
CA ILE A 717 15.91 -5.55 -24.87
C ILE A 717 16.37 -5.95 -26.25
N THR A 718 17.31 -6.88 -26.27
CA THR A 718 17.91 -7.41 -27.48
C THR A 718 17.37 -8.81 -27.74
N ARG A 719 16.83 -9.02 -28.94
CA ARG A 719 16.34 -10.32 -29.39
C ARG A 719 17.35 -10.94 -30.34
N ILE A 720 17.67 -12.22 -30.07
CA ILE A 720 18.59 -13.02 -30.89
C ILE A 720 17.81 -14.24 -31.39
N PRO A 721 16.99 -14.11 -32.45
CA PRO A 721 16.12 -15.19 -32.91
C PRO A 721 16.90 -16.44 -33.29
N GLU A 722 18.08 -16.29 -33.87
CA GLU A 722 18.95 -17.39 -34.29
C GLU A 722 19.34 -18.30 -33.12
N LEU A 723 19.41 -17.74 -31.93
CA LEU A 723 19.67 -18.45 -30.68
C LEU A 723 18.40 -18.69 -29.87
N SER A 724 17.24 -18.20 -30.32
CA SER A 724 15.99 -18.19 -29.51
C SER A 724 16.22 -17.60 -28.12
N MET A 725 16.94 -16.47 -28.07
CA MET A 725 17.36 -15.80 -26.85
C MET A 725 16.85 -14.36 -26.78
N VAL A 726 16.57 -13.92 -25.56
CA VAL A 726 16.30 -12.51 -25.24
C VAL A 726 17.22 -12.09 -24.11
N VAL A 727 17.90 -10.97 -24.31
CA VAL A 727 18.75 -10.33 -23.29
C VAL A 727 18.10 -9.01 -22.89
N SER A 728 17.80 -8.86 -21.63
CA SER A 728 17.30 -7.59 -21.05
C SER A 728 18.35 -7.02 -20.12
N LEU A 729 18.73 -5.76 -20.35
CA LEU A 729 19.66 -5.01 -19.49
C LEU A 729 18.92 -3.79 -18.95
N LEU A 730 19.06 -3.53 -17.67
CA LEU A 730 18.57 -2.33 -16.99
C LEU A 730 19.75 -1.62 -16.33
N ALA A 731 19.94 -0.35 -16.69
CA ALA A 731 20.84 0.56 -15.98
C ALA A 731 20.00 1.64 -15.31
N GLN A 732 19.90 1.62 -13.98
CA GLN A 732 19.24 2.67 -13.21
C GLN A 732 20.28 3.49 -12.46
N THR A 733 20.13 4.81 -12.53
CA THR A 733 20.98 5.74 -11.78
C THR A 733 20.12 6.59 -10.86
N ILE A 734 20.51 6.66 -9.60
CA ILE A 734 19.98 7.61 -8.64
C ILE A 734 20.97 8.76 -8.57
N TRP A 735 20.60 9.90 -9.16
CA TRP A 735 21.46 11.08 -9.29
C TRP A 735 21.41 11.97 -8.06
N ILE A 736 20.19 12.18 -7.53
CA ILE A 736 19.90 12.99 -6.37
C ILE A 736 19.05 12.18 -5.42
N GLU A 737 19.45 12.11 -4.18
CA GLU A 737 18.62 11.62 -3.08
C GLU A 737 19.02 12.41 -1.86
N THR A 738 18.14 13.39 -1.48
CA THR A 738 18.36 14.24 -0.32
C THR A 738 17.23 14.09 0.68
N ASP A 739 17.57 14.38 1.92
CA ASP A 739 16.65 14.38 3.04
C ASP A 739 16.99 15.51 3.98
N ARG A 740 16.01 16.37 4.30
CA ARG A 740 16.13 17.52 5.17
C ARG A 740 15.02 17.55 6.20
N PRO A 741 15.29 17.42 7.49
CA PRO A 741 14.30 17.63 8.53
C PRO A 741 13.93 19.11 8.65
N PHE A 742 12.70 19.40 9.06
CA PHE A 742 12.27 20.69 9.55
C PHE A 742 12.05 20.60 11.06
N ASN A 743 12.83 21.33 11.80
CA ASN A 743 12.73 21.36 13.25
C ASN A 743 11.57 22.27 13.66
N ARG A 744 10.88 21.89 14.73
CA ARG A 744 9.90 22.76 15.40
C ARG A 744 10.57 24.05 15.84
N GLY A 745 9.79 25.13 16.05
CA GLY A 745 10.29 26.38 16.64
C GLY A 745 10.91 26.14 18.02
N ASN A 746 11.93 26.93 18.37
CA ASN A 746 12.67 26.77 19.61
C ASN A 746 11.97 27.41 20.82
N GLN A 747 10.96 28.25 20.59
CA GLN A 747 10.26 28.94 21.65
C GLN A 747 8.87 28.34 21.86
N PRO A 748 8.50 28.02 23.12
CA PRO A 748 7.14 27.61 23.41
C PRO A 748 6.17 28.76 23.18
N ILE A 749 5.01 28.47 22.61
CA ILE A 749 3.90 29.41 22.43
C ILE A 749 2.93 29.44 23.61
N GLY A 750 3.16 28.55 24.57
CA GLY A 750 2.31 28.40 25.76
C GLY A 750 2.74 27.22 26.61
N PHE A 751 1.94 26.93 27.60
CA PHE A 751 2.14 25.76 28.46
C PHE A 751 0.81 25.20 28.97
N VAL A 752 0.79 23.95 29.33
CA VAL A 752 -0.30 23.28 30.07
C VAL A 752 0.11 23.27 31.56
N ASP A 753 -0.74 23.81 32.41
CA ASP A 753 -0.53 23.87 33.86
C ASP A 753 -0.93 22.54 34.56
N ARG A 754 -0.74 22.48 35.91
CA ARG A 754 -1.12 21.34 36.72
C ARG A 754 -2.64 21.10 36.82
N GLN A 755 -3.44 22.09 36.44
CA GLN A 755 -4.90 22.01 36.38
C GLN A 755 -5.37 21.48 35.00
N GLY A 756 -4.46 21.35 34.02
CA GLY A 756 -4.77 20.92 32.67
C GLY A 756 -5.19 22.07 31.72
N ASN A 757 -5.05 23.32 32.16
CA ASN A 757 -5.41 24.48 31.35
C ASN A 757 -4.28 24.81 30.37
N LEU A 758 -4.65 25.03 29.12
CA LEU A 758 -3.73 25.55 28.11
C LEU A 758 -3.63 27.05 28.21
N ASN A 759 -2.46 27.55 28.61
CA ASN A 759 -2.13 28.94 28.73
C ASN A 759 -1.25 29.37 27.55
N LEU A 760 -1.81 30.11 26.58
CA LEU A 760 -1.05 30.63 25.44
C LEU A 760 -0.39 31.97 25.81
N ILE A 761 0.81 32.20 25.31
CA ILE A 761 1.55 33.44 25.45
C ILE A 761 1.01 34.41 24.38
N ALA A 762 0.47 35.55 24.81
CA ALA A 762 -0.03 36.58 23.90
C ALA A 762 1.14 37.20 23.09
N ASP A 763 0.82 37.69 21.88
CA ASP A 763 1.70 38.49 21.00
C ASP A 763 2.98 37.80 20.49
N LEU A 764 3.05 36.47 20.49
CA LEU A 764 4.14 35.78 19.84
C LEU A 764 3.90 35.73 18.32
N PRO A 765 4.92 36.08 17.50
CA PRO A 765 4.79 35.91 16.05
C PRO A 765 4.68 34.40 15.69
N PRO A 766 3.94 34.06 14.62
CA PRO A 766 3.86 32.67 14.15
C PRO A 766 5.25 32.11 13.91
N GLN A 767 5.54 30.97 14.54
CA GLN A 767 6.82 30.28 14.38
C GLN A 767 6.68 29.23 13.27
N GLN A 768 7.51 29.34 12.24
CA GLN A 768 7.58 28.33 11.20
C GLN A 768 8.65 27.29 11.52
N PRO A 769 8.45 26.02 11.09
CA PRO A 769 9.47 25.02 11.20
C PRO A 769 10.77 25.47 10.51
N GLN A 770 11.90 25.32 11.20
CA GLN A 770 13.22 25.71 10.71
C GLN A 770 13.89 24.54 9.99
N PRO A 771 14.50 24.76 8.81
CA PRO A 771 15.22 23.71 8.11
C PRO A 771 16.43 23.26 8.95
N GLY A 772 16.55 21.96 9.11
CA GLY A 772 17.71 21.30 9.69
C GLY A 772 18.80 20.98 8.67
N LEU A 773 19.80 20.21 9.11
CA LEU A 773 20.88 19.79 8.23
C LEU A 773 20.37 18.84 7.15
N GLU A 774 20.72 19.12 5.91
CA GLU A 774 20.42 18.25 4.77
C GLU A 774 21.40 17.08 4.70
N SER A 775 20.87 15.90 4.51
CA SER A 775 21.65 14.70 4.22
C SER A 775 21.53 14.39 2.73
N GLN A 776 22.63 14.35 2.02
CA GLN A 776 22.70 13.99 0.61
C GLN A 776 23.39 12.63 0.48
N ARG A 777 22.72 11.67 -0.17
CA ARG A 777 23.28 10.37 -0.48
C ARG A 777 24.08 10.43 -1.78
N PRO A 778 25.17 9.66 -1.90
CA PRO A 778 25.98 9.61 -3.13
C PRO A 778 25.18 9.02 -4.30
N ILE A 779 25.63 9.31 -5.52
CA ILE A 779 25.09 8.70 -6.73
C ILE A 779 25.20 7.19 -6.61
N LEU A 780 24.16 6.47 -7.03
CA LEU A 780 24.12 5.02 -7.03
C LEU A 780 23.81 4.52 -8.44
N TRP A 781 24.60 3.57 -8.92
CA TRP A 781 24.43 2.87 -10.18
C TRP A 781 23.96 1.44 -9.94
N LEU A 782 22.81 1.06 -10.51
CA LEU A 782 22.25 -0.28 -10.45
C LEU A 782 22.23 -0.88 -11.85
N PHE A 783 22.94 -1.99 -12.04
CA PHE A 783 22.96 -2.73 -13.30
C PHE A 783 22.33 -4.11 -13.10
N ASN A 784 21.21 -4.35 -13.79
CA ASN A 784 20.51 -5.62 -13.76
C ASN A 784 20.53 -6.23 -15.14
N ALA A 785 20.68 -7.55 -15.23
CA ALA A 785 20.67 -8.29 -16.47
C ALA A 785 19.79 -9.53 -16.36
N ARG A 786 19.07 -9.85 -17.43
CA ARG A 786 18.31 -11.09 -17.58
C ARG A 786 18.57 -11.69 -18.94
N LEU A 787 18.85 -12.99 -18.96
CA LEU A 787 19.01 -13.81 -20.15
C LEU A 787 17.87 -14.83 -20.18
N THR A 788 17.08 -14.84 -21.23
CA THR A 788 16.03 -15.85 -21.44
C THR A 788 16.33 -16.67 -22.68
N LYS A 789 16.28 -17.99 -22.56
CA LYS A 789 16.46 -18.97 -23.63
C LYS A 789 15.20 -19.79 -23.80
N ALA A 790 14.62 -19.77 -25.00
CA ALA A 790 13.51 -20.65 -25.34
C ALA A 790 14.01 -21.91 -26.04
N LEU A 791 13.42 -23.04 -25.71
CA LEU A 791 13.66 -24.34 -26.38
C LEU A 791 12.48 -24.72 -27.27
N PRO A 792 12.70 -25.54 -28.29
CA PRO A 792 11.63 -26.04 -29.18
C PRO A 792 10.53 -26.83 -28.45
N SER A 793 10.85 -27.42 -27.31
CA SER A 793 9.93 -28.18 -26.45
C SER A 793 8.92 -27.31 -25.68
N GLY A 794 8.90 -25.97 -25.87
CA GLY A 794 8.05 -25.06 -25.08
C GLY A 794 8.65 -24.68 -23.73
N ILE A 795 9.82 -25.19 -23.36
CA ILE A 795 10.51 -24.83 -22.14
C ILE A 795 11.25 -23.51 -22.35
N ARG A 796 11.16 -22.59 -21.39
CA ARG A 796 11.97 -21.37 -21.31
C ARG A 796 12.81 -21.38 -20.03
N PHE A 797 14.10 -21.11 -20.14
CA PHE A 797 15.00 -20.87 -19.03
C PHE A 797 15.34 -19.40 -18.96
N ALA A 798 15.35 -18.84 -17.79
CA ALA A 798 15.86 -17.48 -17.57
C ALA A 798 16.85 -17.46 -16.41
N PHE A 799 17.93 -16.70 -16.58
CA PHE A 799 18.89 -16.38 -15.54
C PHE A 799 18.90 -14.87 -15.37
N PHE A 800 19.04 -14.42 -14.15
CA PHE A 800 19.07 -12.99 -13.86
C PHE A 800 20.09 -12.65 -12.78
N VAL A 801 20.58 -11.43 -12.85
CA VAL A 801 21.44 -10.81 -11.86
C VAL A 801 21.04 -9.36 -11.67
N ASN A 802 20.89 -8.94 -10.43
CA ASN A 802 20.61 -7.56 -10.05
C ASN A 802 21.83 -6.99 -9.30
N ASN A 803 22.08 -5.69 -9.51
CA ASN A 803 23.24 -4.99 -8.98
C ASN A 803 24.55 -5.72 -9.32
N ALA A 804 24.73 -6.07 -10.59
CA ALA A 804 25.85 -6.89 -11.07
C ALA A 804 27.24 -6.26 -10.78
N LEU A 805 27.33 -4.94 -10.67
CA LEU A 805 28.57 -4.22 -10.34
C LEU A 805 28.78 -4.07 -8.83
N ALA A 806 27.82 -4.47 -8.00
CA ALA A 806 27.88 -4.39 -6.53
C ALA A 806 28.26 -2.97 -6.03
N ASP A 807 27.72 -1.93 -6.68
CA ASP A 807 27.99 -0.54 -6.28
C ASP A 807 27.40 -0.26 -4.88
N ARG A 808 28.26 0.11 -3.94
CA ARG A 808 27.94 0.26 -2.50
C ARG A 808 28.63 1.48 -1.90
N PRO A 809 28.28 2.69 -2.35
CA PRO A 809 28.95 3.89 -1.90
C PRO A 809 28.68 4.17 -0.42
N LEU A 810 29.74 4.61 0.27
CA LEU A 810 29.66 5.13 1.64
C LEU A 810 29.21 6.58 1.63
N PHE A 811 28.46 6.99 2.64
CA PHE A 811 28.13 8.39 2.87
C PHE A 811 28.06 8.73 4.37
N PHE A 812 28.36 9.97 4.67
CA PHE A 812 28.25 10.52 6.01
C PHE A 812 26.88 11.20 6.16
N ASN A 813 26.14 10.83 7.19
CA ASN A 813 24.89 11.49 7.51
C ASN A 813 25.14 12.61 8.54
N PRO A 814 25.09 13.88 8.17
CA PRO A 814 25.40 14.99 9.06
C PRO A 814 24.40 15.14 10.20
N ALA A 815 23.16 14.64 10.04
CA ALA A 815 22.14 14.72 11.08
C ALA A 815 22.37 13.73 12.23
N THR A 816 23.01 12.57 11.95
CA THR A 816 23.30 11.53 12.95
C THR A 816 24.77 11.45 13.33
N GLY A 817 25.66 12.11 12.58
CA GLY A 817 27.11 12.02 12.76
C GLY A 817 27.70 10.64 12.39
N GLN A 818 26.94 9.79 11.72
CA GLN A 818 27.34 8.43 11.39
C GLN A 818 27.59 8.24 9.89
N SER A 819 28.58 7.44 9.57
CA SER A 819 28.81 6.95 8.21
C SER A 819 27.97 5.69 7.99
N THR A 820 27.21 5.68 6.90
CA THR A 820 26.38 4.55 6.48
C THR A 820 26.73 4.17 5.05
N GLN A 821 26.46 2.92 4.69
CA GLN A 821 26.69 2.42 3.34
C GLN A 821 25.35 2.21 2.62
N ARG A 822 25.23 2.70 1.39
CA ARG A 822 24.18 2.24 0.49
C ARG A 822 24.48 0.79 0.14
N ASN A 823 23.54 -0.11 0.36
CA ASN A 823 23.82 -1.53 0.28
C ASN A 823 22.77 -2.30 -0.55
N PRO A 824 22.61 -2.01 -1.85
CA PRO A 824 21.91 -2.91 -2.74
C PRO A 824 22.80 -4.15 -2.94
N THR A 825 22.35 -5.28 -2.42
CA THR A 825 23.14 -6.53 -2.49
C THR A 825 23.10 -7.08 -3.92
N LEU A 826 24.21 -7.73 -4.33
CA LEU A 826 24.22 -8.59 -5.50
C LEU A 826 23.17 -9.69 -5.31
N PHE A 827 22.28 -9.84 -6.29
CA PHE A 827 21.20 -10.81 -6.23
C PHE A 827 21.08 -11.51 -7.58
N PHE A 828 20.87 -12.82 -7.57
CA PHE A 828 20.79 -13.62 -8.79
C PHE A 828 19.79 -14.75 -8.60
N GLY A 829 19.36 -15.34 -9.71
CA GLY A 829 18.46 -16.48 -9.69
C GLY A 829 18.18 -17.04 -11.07
N ALA A 830 17.36 -18.08 -11.06
CA ALA A 830 16.94 -18.78 -12.25
C ALA A 830 15.44 -19.03 -12.27
N GLU A 831 14.90 -19.11 -13.47
CA GLU A 831 13.49 -19.42 -13.69
C GLU A 831 13.38 -20.47 -14.79
N VAL A 832 12.48 -21.42 -14.60
CA VAL A 832 12.05 -22.39 -15.62
C VAL A 832 10.56 -22.19 -15.84
N PHE A 833 10.17 -21.98 -17.06
CA PHE A 833 8.79 -21.89 -17.50
C PHE A 833 8.51 -22.95 -18.55
N TYR A 834 7.40 -23.66 -18.42
CA TYR A 834 6.94 -24.64 -19.39
C TYR A 834 5.48 -24.37 -19.75
N SER A 835 5.18 -24.32 -21.04
CA SER A 835 3.82 -24.28 -21.58
C SER A 835 3.54 -25.58 -22.30
N PHE A 836 2.60 -26.35 -21.78
CA PHE A 836 2.13 -27.58 -22.42
C PHE A 836 1.36 -27.20 -23.68
N GLN A 837 1.74 -27.77 -24.79
CA GLN A 837 1.11 -27.54 -26.13
C GLN A 837 -0.20 -28.29 -26.25
#